data_6c8719be96e1bdc8f307a0ba781d10d9
#
_entry.id   6c8719be96e1bdc8f307a0ba781d10d9
#
_cell.length_a   1.000
_cell.length_b   1.000
_cell.length_c   1.000
_cell.angle_alpha   90.00
_cell.angle_beta   90.00
_cell.angle_gamma   90.00
#
_symmetry.space_group_name_H-M   'P 1'
#
loop_
_entity.id
_entity.type
_entity.pdbx_description
1 polymer ?
#
loop_
_entity_poly.entity_id
_entity_poly.type
_entity_poly.pdbx_seq_one_letter_code
_entity_poly.pdbx_strand_id
1 'polypeptide(L)'
;MSELPDDILELQQLAFRYFLDHTNARNGLVADNTREDSACSIAATGLGLSCYPVAVNNGWVKRADAAERVLTALRFLEHSPQGPEPDTTGYKGFYYHFLEMENGRRAGGCELSTVDSAFLLAGMLLAGTFFDAEMPLEREIRETADALYRRADWQWALYAVPSNENDWPTMSVEDVTIVHGGTPENGFISYRYQGYDESLLMHVLALGSTTFALPPECYRAWQKTFDWRKHYGIEYLHMGPLFIHQLSHSWLDLRGIVDGFMQDKGLDYFENSRRATKVQRSYAEENPQNFGGYGPLCWGVSASDGPGPATKTIDKVDRVFWMYEARGIPNGPDDGTLAPGAVAASLPFAPELVIDTLRELVRAHPALRSEYGLRASFNPTFGDWVSPLNYGLDQGPIVMMIENHRTGLLWNLMRRSPYIWRGLQKAGFKGGWLESEHEPQCPKVVRGRWRERGTPFSKLSEAAKQSERPDKHPTATMRAARIHSYGDPTGVKIVRAARPEPGRGQVLVRVKATGVNPLDWMVAEGKARSWLDHRLPLTLGWELAGIVEKLGDDAGRFKLGDEVFGMLHLSGDGADAEFAVGDEIDLALKPSGLDFPAAAAIPIGALTAHQALFDAAELQAGQTVLIHAAAGGVGSMAVQLAKAHGARVIGTASGTDHINLIRKLGCDETIDYKTTRFEDYVRDIDVVLDPLGADSHRRSFAVIKKGGILVALLEEPRQDLARESGVRATMIGVKPDGKRLAEIGKMIDDDKLRPLVQEVLPLEHAKKALELSRSRHVGGKIVLSISPITAARFRKMARRRNRERDPEG
;
A
#
# COMPACT_ATOMS: atom_id res chain seq x y z
N MET A 1 6.67 43.22 4.63
CA MET A 1 7.34 41.98 4.22
C MET A 1 8.48 42.40 3.31
N SER A 2 9.69 41.89 3.48
CA SER A 2 10.81 42.10 2.57
C SER A 2 10.46 41.52 1.19
N GLU A 3 10.81 42.22 0.11
CA GLU A 3 10.68 41.66 -1.24
C GLU A 3 11.48 40.33 -1.32
N LEU A 4 10.86 39.29 -1.89
CA LEU A 4 11.57 38.04 -2.13
C LEU A 4 12.65 38.24 -3.21
N PRO A 5 13.81 37.56 -3.08
CA PRO A 5 14.83 37.61 -4.09
C PRO A 5 14.36 37.10 -5.47
N ASP A 6 14.89 37.66 -6.54
CA ASP A 6 14.54 37.31 -7.94
C ASP A 6 14.72 35.82 -8.25
N ASP A 7 15.75 35.17 -7.70
CA ASP A 7 16.01 33.75 -7.89
C ASP A 7 14.92 32.84 -7.30
N ILE A 8 14.24 33.28 -6.23
CA ILE A 8 13.10 32.55 -5.65
C ILE A 8 11.84 32.79 -6.49
N LEU A 9 11.66 33.99 -7.04
CA LEU A 9 10.54 34.29 -7.94
C LEU A 9 10.69 33.56 -9.28
N GLU A 10 11.91 33.44 -9.80
CA GLU A 10 12.23 32.62 -10.97
C GLU A 10 11.90 31.13 -10.71
N LEU A 11 12.31 30.59 -9.54
CA LEU A 11 11.98 29.22 -9.15
C LEU A 11 10.46 29.00 -9.15
N GLN A 12 9.68 29.92 -8.60
CA GLN A 12 8.22 29.85 -8.59
C GLN A 12 7.64 29.78 -10.01
N GLN A 13 8.14 30.62 -10.92
CA GLN A 13 7.68 30.67 -12.30
C GLN A 13 8.05 29.42 -13.08
N LEU A 14 9.28 28.90 -12.90
CA LEU A 14 9.72 27.65 -13.51
C LEU A 14 8.90 26.46 -13.01
N ALA A 15 8.61 26.39 -11.71
CA ALA A 15 7.74 25.34 -11.15
C ALA A 15 6.32 25.41 -11.73
N PHE A 16 5.76 26.60 -11.97
CA PHE A 16 4.47 26.74 -12.64
C PHE A 16 4.50 26.25 -14.10
N ARG A 17 5.62 26.39 -14.80
CA ARG A 17 5.77 25.94 -16.20
C ARG A 17 5.48 24.44 -16.34
N TYR A 18 5.77 23.62 -15.33
CA TYR A 18 5.40 22.21 -15.33
C TYR A 18 3.91 22.00 -15.65
N PHE A 19 3.03 22.79 -15.04
CA PHE A 19 1.57 22.70 -15.26
C PHE A 19 1.12 23.21 -16.62
N LEU A 20 1.94 23.98 -17.33
CA LEU A 20 1.65 24.35 -18.72
C LEU A 20 2.05 23.24 -19.70
N ASP A 21 3.22 22.62 -19.47
CA ASP A 21 3.83 21.69 -20.40
C ASP A 21 3.34 20.24 -20.22
N HIS A 22 2.96 19.86 -18.99
CA HIS A 22 2.52 18.50 -18.63
C HIS A 22 1.00 18.39 -18.36
N THR A 23 0.22 19.33 -18.82
CA THR A 23 -1.25 19.25 -18.81
C THR A 23 -1.77 18.86 -20.18
N ASN A 24 -2.61 17.82 -20.23
CA ASN A 24 -3.29 17.44 -21.46
C ASN A 24 -4.30 18.53 -21.86
N ALA A 25 -4.06 19.17 -22.98
CA ALA A 25 -4.86 20.31 -23.45
C ALA A 25 -6.34 19.97 -23.76
N ARG A 26 -6.67 18.70 -23.98
CA ARG A 26 -8.03 18.25 -24.34
C ARG A 26 -8.91 18.00 -23.12
N ASN A 27 -8.32 17.58 -21.99
CA ASN A 27 -9.07 17.17 -20.81
C ASN A 27 -8.60 17.83 -19.51
N GLY A 28 -7.49 18.57 -19.53
CA GLY A 28 -6.96 19.31 -18.38
C GLY A 28 -6.30 18.44 -17.30
N LEU A 29 -6.11 17.15 -17.54
CA LEU A 29 -5.40 16.26 -16.62
C LEU A 29 -3.90 16.54 -16.61
N VAL A 30 -3.29 16.53 -15.43
CA VAL A 30 -1.87 16.81 -15.22
C VAL A 30 -1.10 15.51 -14.99
N ALA A 31 -0.02 15.30 -15.74
CA ALA A 31 0.86 14.16 -15.57
C ALA A 31 1.47 14.15 -14.16
N ASP A 32 1.68 12.96 -13.60
CA ASP A 32 2.33 12.78 -12.31
C ASP A 32 3.76 13.30 -12.32
N ASN A 33 4.51 12.96 -13.36
CA ASN A 33 5.92 13.33 -13.51
C ASN A 33 6.31 13.55 -14.98
N THR A 34 7.59 13.86 -15.23
CA THR A 34 8.12 14.22 -16.56
C THR A 34 8.47 13.03 -17.46
N ARG A 35 8.06 11.80 -17.16
CA ARG A 35 8.19 10.66 -18.08
C ARG A 35 7.19 10.78 -19.24
N GLU A 36 7.56 10.33 -20.42
CA GLU A 36 6.66 10.35 -21.59
C GLU A 36 5.38 9.53 -21.41
N ASP A 37 5.49 8.42 -20.67
CA ASP A 37 4.38 7.51 -20.36
C ASP A 37 3.73 7.76 -18.99
N SER A 38 3.95 8.93 -18.41
CA SER A 38 3.43 9.26 -17.09
C SER A 38 1.89 9.25 -17.09
N ALA A 39 1.32 8.55 -16.12
CA ALA A 39 -0.12 8.67 -15.83
C ALA A 39 -0.44 10.06 -15.27
N CYS A 40 -1.71 10.44 -15.31
CA CYS A 40 -2.20 11.60 -14.57
C CYS A 40 -2.24 11.30 -13.09
N SER A 41 -1.72 12.23 -12.26
CA SER A 41 -2.04 12.28 -10.83
C SER A 41 -3.20 13.24 -10.58
N ILE A 42 -4.23 12.79 -9.88
CA ILE A 42 -5.37 13.66 -9.53
C ILE A 42 -4.96 14.75 -8.54
N ALA A 43 -4.01 14.47 -7.64
CA ALA A 43 -3.43 15.47 -6.75
C ALA A 43 -2.68 16.55 -7.54
N ALA A 44 -1.82 16.15 -8.50
CA ALA A 44 -1.13 17.10 -9.39
C ALA A 44 -2.11 17.94 -10.20
N THR A 45 -3.23 17.37 -10.64
CA THR A 45 -4.31 18.12 -11.31
C THR A 45 -4.92 19.18 -10.39
N GLY A 46 -5.22 18.84 -9.13
CA GLY A 46 -5.73 19.78 -8.12
C GLY A 46 -4.74 20.91 -7.81
N LEU A 47 -3.46 20.57 -7.68
CA LEU A 47 -2.37 21.54 -7.51
C LEU A 47 -2.25 22.46 -8.73
N GLY A 48 -2.32 21.91 -9.94
CA GLY A 48 -2.31 22.69 -11.19
C GLY A 48 -3.46 23.70 -11.24
N LEU A 49 -4.69 23.26 -10.92
CA LEU A 49 -5.84 24.16 -10.80
C LEU A 49 -5.61 25.28 -9.79
N SER A 50 -4.92 24.99 -8.68
CA SER A 50 -4.56 25.95 -7.64
C SER A 50 -3.46 26.92 -8.06
N CYS A 51 -2.60 26.54 -8.99
CA CYS A 51 -1.49 27.38 -9.50
C CYS A 51 -1.94 28.42 -10.54
N TYR A 52 -3.05 28.21 -11.25
CA TYR A 52 -3.53 29.21 -12.23
C TYR A 52 -3.86 30.59 -11.63
N PRO A 53 -4.50 30.71 -10.46
CA PRO A 53 -4.63 31.99 -9.76
C PRO A 53 -3.32 32.72 -9.53
N VAL A 54 -2.26 31.98 -9.15
CA VAL A 54 -0.91 32.54 -8.98
C VAL A 54 -0.36 33.06 -10.31
N ALA A 55 -0.50 32.27 -11.37
CA ALA A 55 0.00 32.62 -12.68
C ALA A 55 -0.69 33.87 -13.27
N VAL A 56 -1.99 33.99 -13.07
CA VAL A 56 -2.75 35.19 -13.48
C VAL A 56 -2.34 36.42 -12.67
N ASN A 57 -2.21 36.28 -11.34
CA ASN A 57 -1.81 37.36 -10.46
C ASN A 57 -0.42 37.92 -10.78
N ASN A 58 0.49 37.03 -11.21
CA ASN A 58 1.85 37.38 -11.59
C ASN A 58 2.01 37.74 -13.10
N GLY A 59 0.92 37.71 -13.87
CA GLY A 59 0.96 38.04 -15.30
C GLY A 59 1.63 36.99 -16.20
N TRP A 60 1.86 35.79 -15.72
CA TRP A 60 2.46 34.69 -16.50
C TRP A 60 1.48 34.11 -17.52
N VAL A 61 0.18 34.12 -17.18
CA VAL A 61 -0.91 33.67 -18.03
C VAL A 61 -2.03 34.71 -17.99
N LYS A 62 -2.68 34.94 -19.13
CA LYS A 62 -3.86 35.83 -19.18
C LYS A 62 -5.04 35.16 -18.47
N ARG A 63 -5.84 35.95 -17.76
CA ARG A 63 -7.02 35.43 -17.00
C ARG A 63 -7.96 34.62 -17.87
N ALA A 64 -8.23 35.03 -19.10
CA ALA A 64 -9.11 34.30 -20.03
C ALA A 64 -8.52 32.93 -20.39
N ASP A 65 -7.23 32.86 -20.73
CA ASP A 65 -6.57 31.62 -21.11
C ASP A 65 -6.50 30.63 -19.93
N ALA A 66 -6.27 31.15 -18.71
CA ALA A 66 -6.31 30.37 -17.49
C ALA A 66 -7.73 29.83 -17.20
N ALA A 67 -8.76 30.68 -17.37
CA ALA A 67 -10.16 30.29 -17.20
C ALA A 67 -10.57 29.17 -18.18
N GLU A 68 -10.15 29.23 -19.44
CA GLU A 68 -10.41 28.17 -20.43
C GLU A 68 -9.75 26.85 -20.05
N ARG A 69 -8.50 26.87 -19.62
CA ARG A 69 -7.78 25.66 -19.17
C ARG A 69 -8.43 25.04 -17.91
N VAL A 70 -8.77 25.86 -16.94
CA VAL A 70 -9.47 25.42 -15.73
C VAL A 70 -10.82 24.80 -16.08
N LEU A 71 -11.61 25.47 -16.92
CA LEU A 71 -12.93 24.97 -17.31
C LEU A 71 -12.83 23.67 -18.12
N THR A 72 -11.79 23.50 -18.94
CA THR A 72 -11.52 22.24 -19.65
C THR A 72 -11.40 21.08 -18.67
N ALA A 73 -10.60 21.23 -17.62
CA ALA A 73 -10.45 20.19 -16.58
C ALA A 73 -11.77 19.94 -15.83
N LEU A 74 -12.47 20.99 -15.40
CA LEU A 74 -13.73 20.86 -14.68
C LEU A 74 -14.81 20.16 -15.51
N ARG A 75 -14.99 20.52 -16.78
CA ARG A 75 -15.96 19.88 -17.69
C ARG A 75 -15.62 18.41 -17.91
N PHE A 76 -14.34 18.10 -18.09
CA PHE A 76 -13.91 16.71 -18.24
C PHE A 76 -14.28 15.89 -16.98
N LEU A 77 -13.94 16.37 -15.79
CA LEU A 77 -14.22 15.69 -14.53
C LEU A 77 -15.73 15.61 -14.22
N GLU A 78 -16.51 16.60 -14.65
CA GLU A 78 -17.97 16.59 -14.53
C GLU A 78 -18.61 15.47 -15.35
N HIS A 79 -18.16 15.30 -16.60
CA HIS A 79 -18.73 14.35 -17.55
C HIS A 79 -18.05 12.98 -17.52
N SER A 80 -16.96 12.84 -16.78
CA SER A 80 -16.23 11.59 -16.66
C SER A 80 -17.08 10.49 -15.98
N PRO A 81 -16.92 9.22 -16.39
CA PRO A 81 -17.71 8.13 -15.83
C PRO A 81 -17.39 7.93 -14.34
N GLN A 82 -18.46 7.87 -13.56
CA GLN A 82 -18.43 7.57 -12.13
C GLN A 82 -19.27 6.31 -11.90
N GLY A 83 -18.67 5.24 -11.44
CA GLY A 83 -19.36 3.97 -11.25
C GLY A 83 -18.50 2.94 -10.53
N PRO A 84 -19.10 1.79 -10.22
CA PRO A 84 -18.37 0.68 -9.59
C PRO A 84 -17.55 -0.13 -10.60
N GLU A 85 -17.62 0.21 -11.89
CA GLU A 85 -16.87 -0.48 -12.93
C GLU A 85 -15.37 -0.13 -12.82
N PRO A 86 -14.46 -1.10 -13.03
CA PRO A 86 -13.02 -0.90 -12.77
C PRO A 86 -12.35 0.10 -13.71
N ASP A 87 -12.94 0.41 -14.85
CA ASP A 87 -12.38 1.31 -15.87
C ASP A 87 -12.97 2.72 -15.85
N THR A 88 -13.70 3.09 -14.79
CA THR A 88 -14.25 4.44 -14.61
C THR A 88 -13.16 5.43 -14.15
N THR A 89 -13.47 6.73 -14.20
CA THR A 89 -12.59 7.79 -13.67
C THR A 89 -12.66 7.89 -12.15
N GLY A 90 -13.78 7.45 -11.56
CA GLY A 90 -13.99 7.53 -10.13
C GLY A 90 -15.29 6.89 -9.67
N TYR A 91 -15.57 7.02 -8.37
CA TYR A 91 -16.79 6.51 -7.76
C TYR A 91 -17.22 7.38 -6.59
N LYS A 92 -18.53 7.65 -6.45
CA LYS A 92 -19.07 8.44 -5.34
C LYS A 92 -18.49 9.87 -5.21
N GLY A 93 -17.99 10.43 -6.32
CA GLY A 93 -17.36 11.74 -6.32
C GLY A 93 -15.90 11.76 -5.91
N PHE A 94 -15.33 10.60 -5.57
CA PHE A 94 -13.89 10.38 -5.44
C PHE A 94 -13.31 9.87 -6.74
N TYR A 95 -12.00 10.02 -6.91
CA TYR A 95 -11.29 9.68 -8.13
C TYR A 95 -10.19 8.67 -7.84
N TYR A 96 -9.85 7.87 -8.84
CA TYR A 96 -8.69 6.99 -8.75
C TYR A 96 -7.40 7.80 -8.66
N HIS A 97 -6.45 7.36 -7.85
CA HIS A 97 -5.17 8.01 -7.59
C HIS A 97 -4.47 8.41 -8.89
N PHE A 98 -4.39 7.48 -9.84
CA PHE A 98 -3.85 7.71 -11.16
C PHE A 98 -4.89 7.45 -12.25
N LEU A 99 -4.86 8.31 -13.29
CA LEU A 99 -5.72 8.20 -14.46
C LEU A 99 -4.87 8.12 -15.74
N GLU A 100 -5.37 7.44 -16.74
CA GLU A 100 -4.78 7.49 -18.09
C GLU A 100 -4.91 8.92 -18.65
N MET A 101 -3.79 9.49 -19.10
CA MET A 101 -3.71 10.87 -19.58
C MET A 101 -4.67 11.17 -20.76
N GLU A 102 -4.93 10.19 -21.61
CA GLU A 102 -5.73 10.35 -22.83
C GLU A 102 -7.25 10.38 -22.58
N ASN A 103 -7.75 9.48 -21.74
CA ASN A 103 -9.17 9.21 -21.59
C ASN A 103 -9.69 9.37 -20.17
N GLY A 104 -8.79 9.54 -19.17
CA GLY A 104 -9.13 9.69 -17.76
C GLY A 104 -9.68 8.44 -17.08
N ARG A 105 -9.50 7.27 -17.66
CA ARG A 105 -9.82 6.00 -17.02
C ARG A 105 -8.79 5.68 -15.95
N ARG A 106 -9.15 4.80 -15.04
CA ARG A 106 -8.26 4.29 -14.01
C ARG A 106 -6.97 3.73 -14.60
N ALA A 107 -5.81 4.18 -14.14
CA ALA A 107 -4.50 3.69 -14.57
C ALA A 107 -3.95 2.65 -13.61
N GLY A 108 -3.33 1.58 -14.16
CA GLY A 108 -2.52 0.63 -13.40
C GLY A 108 -3.21 -0.10 -12.24
N GLY A 109 -4.56 -0.14 -12.22
CA GLY A 109 -5.31 -0.80 -11.15
C GLY A 109 -5.23 -0.12 -9.78
N CYS A 110 -4.88 1.18 -9.72
CA CYS A 110 -4.75 1.94 -8.47
C CYS A 110 -6.08 2.08 -7.73
N GLU A 111 -6.03 2.48 -6.47
CA GLU A 111 -7.19 2.72 -5.61
C GLU A 111 -7.88 4.07 -5.91
N LEU A 112 -9.15 4.18 -5.53
CA LEU A 112 -9.78 5.47 -5.26
C LEU A 112 -9.08 6.08 -4.07
N SER A 113 -8.44 7.23 -4.25
CA SER A 113 -7.74 7.92 -3.16
C SER A 113 -8.61 9.01 -2.56
N THR A 114 -8.82 8.96 -1.25
CA THR A 114 -9.62 9.97 -0.54
C THR A 114 -8.85 11.27 -0.35
N VAL A 115 -7.56 11.21 -0.03
CA VAL A 115 -6.74 12.41 0.20
C VAL A 115 -6.37 13.11 -1.10
N ASP A 116 -6.00 12.37 -2.15
CA ASP A 116 -5.69 12.97 -3.45
C ASP A 116 -6.96 13.56 -4.10
N SER A 117 -8.12 12.93 -3.89
CA SER A 117 -9.41 13.52 -4.25
C SER A 117 -9.68 14.80 -3.48
N ALA A 118 -9.30 14.89 -2.20
CA ALA A 118 -9.42 16.13 -1.43
C ALA A 118 -8.55 17.25 -2.00
N PHE A 119 -7.31 16.96 -2.42
CA PHE A 119 -6.44 17.94 -3.08
C PHE A 119 -7.01 18.40 -4.42
N LEU A 120 -7.58 17.48 -5.21
CA LEU A 120 -8.28 17.80 -6.44
C LEU A 120 -9.48 18.74 -6.18
N LEU A 121 -10.35 18.39 -5.23
CA LEU A 121 -11.52 19.17 -4.85
C LEU A 121 -11.14 20.54 -4.27
N ALA A 122 -10.07 20.63 -3.50
CA ALA A 122 -9.55 21.92 -3.01
C ALA A 122 -9.09 22.82 -4.15
N GLY A 123 -8.40 22.26 -5.15
CA GLY A 123 -8.01 22.99 -6.37
C GLY A 123 -9.20 23.52 -7.14
N MET A 124 -10.26 22.72 -7.29
CA MET A 124 -11.52 23.14 -7.91
C MET A 124 -12.19 24.30 -7.16
N LEU A 125 -12.31 24.20 -5.83
CA LEU A 125 -12.89 25.23 -4.99
C LEU A 125 -12.09 26.54 -5.02
N LEU A 126 -10.76 26.44 -4.99
CA LEU A 126 -9.87 27.59 -5.05
C LEU A 126 -10.02 28.30 -6.40
N ALA A 127 -10.02 27.56 -7.51
CA ALA A 127 -10.25 28.10 -8.83
C ALA A 127 -11.65 28.74 -8.94
N GLY A 128 -12.69 28.08 -8.43
CA GLY A 128 -14.04 28.64 -8.38
C GLY A 128 -14.14 29.92 -7.55
N THR A 129 -13.34 30.06 -6.50
CA THR A 129 -13.29 31.29 -5.70
C THR A 129 -12.52 32.41 -6.39
N PHE A 130 -11.49 32.10 -7.17
CA PHE A 130 -10.68 33.09 -7.89
C PHE A 130 -11.39 33.66 -9.13
N PHE A 131 -12.02 32.80 -9.94
CA PHE A 131 -12.71 33.21 -11.16
C PHE A 131 -14.13 33.72 -10.81
N ASP A 132 -14.18 34.95 -10.27
CA ASP A 132 -15.36 35.56 -9.66
C ASP A 132 -16.06 36.61 -10.54
N ALA A 133 -15.60 36.86 -11.78
CA ALA A 133 -16.23 37.78 -12.70
C ALA A 133 -17.60 37.28 -13.21
N GLU A 134 -18.52 38.21 -13.50
CA GLU A 134 -19.85 37.87 -14.00
C GLU A 134 -19.86 37.47 -15.51
N MET A 135 -18.79 36.92 -15.99
CA MET A 135 -18.67 36.36 -17.36
C MET A 135 -19.20 34.93 -17.39
N PRO A 136 -19.84 34.51 -18.49
CA PRO A 136 -20.39 33.13 -18.60
C PRO A 136 -19.36 32.04 -18.29
N LEU A 137 -18.13 32.20 -18.79
CA LEU A 137 -17.03 31.26 -18.59
C LEU A 137 -16.68 31.08 -17.10
N GLU A 138 -16.52 32.19 -16.38
CA GLU A 138 -16.15 32.14 -14.96
C GLU A 138 -17.33 31.72 -14.08
N ARG A 139 -18.56 32.05 -14.47
CA ARG A 139 -19.76 31.53 -13.80
C ARG A 139 -19.85 30.03 -13.91
N GLU A 140 -19.58 29.45 -15.09
CA GLU A 140 -19.56 28.01 -15.29
C GLU A 140 -18.45 27.34 -14.45
N ILE A 141 -17.27 27.95 -14.33
CA ILE A 141 -16.20 27.47 -13.43
C ILE A 141 -16.72 27.36 -11.99
N ARG A 142 -17.36 28.41 -11.47
CA ARG A 142 -17.92 28.41 -10.10
C ARG A 142 -18.96 27.34 -9.89
N GLU A 143 -19.93 27.26 -10.81
CA GLU A 143 -21.04 26.31 -10.73
C GLU A 143 -20.56 24.85 -10.84
N THR A 144 -19.63 24.57 -11.75
CA THR A 144 -19.08 23.22 -11.92
C THR A 144 -18.18 22.82 -10.77
N ALA A 145 -17.31 23.71 -10.27
CA ALA A 145 -16.48 23.44 -9.11
C ALA A 145 -17.32 23.13 -7.85
N ASP A 146 -18.37 23.92 -7.60
CA ASP A 146 -19.31 23.69 -6.50
C ASP A 146 -20.03 22.34 -6.64
N ALA A 147 -20.52 22.03 -7.84
CA ALA A 147 -21.22 20.78 -8.13
C ALA A 147 -20.31 19.55 -7.92
N LEU A 148 -19.07 19.61 -8.41
CA LEU A 148 -18.09 18.53 -8.26
C LEU A 148 -17.72 18.30 -6.79
N TYR A 149 -17.49 19.36 -6.03
CA TYR A 149 -17.20 19.23 -4.60
C TYR A 149 -18.39 18.61 -3.84
N ARG A 150 -19.61 19.05 -4.11
CA ARG A 150 -20.83 18.56 -3.44
C ARG A 150 -21.18 17.13 -3.82
N ARG A 151 -20.64 16.61 -4.93
CA ARG A 151 -20.82 15.23 -5.37
C ARG A 151 -20.07 14.23 -4.47
N ALA A 152 -18.98 14.65 -3.82
CA ALA A 152 -18.15 13.77 -2.99
C ALA A 152 -18.94 13.23 -1.78
N ASP A 153 -19.17 11.92 -1.75
CA ASP A 153 -19.88 11.20 -0.70
C ASP A 153 -18.90 10.82 0.43
N TRP A 154 -18.56 11.80 1.27
CA TRP A 154 -17.65 11.62 2.40
C TRP A 154 -18.15 10.57 3.40
N GLN A 155 -19.47 10.38 3.52
CA GLN A 155 -20.04 9.37 4.39
C GLN A 155 -19.70 7.97 3.88
N TRP A 156 -19.65 7.76 2.57
CA TRP A 156 -19.16 6.51 2.00
C TRP A 156 -17.73 6.21 2.44
N ALA A 157 -16.83 7.19 2.52
CA ALA A 157 -15.44 7.04 2.92
C ALA A 157 -15.24 6.70 4.41
N LEU A 158 -16.29 6.86 5.26
CA LEU A 158 -16.26 6.41 6.65
C LEU A 158 -16.56 4.92 6.80
N TYR A 159 -17.37 4.38 5.88
CA TYR A 159 -17.92 3.06 6.04
C TYR A 159 -16.97 1.98 5.54
N ALA A 160 -16.33 1.28 6.47
CA ALA A 160 -16.10 -0.13 6.30
C ALA A 160 -17.42 -0.86 6.66
N VAL A 161 -18.33 -0.89 5.68
CA VAL A 161 -19.55 -1.68 5.59
C VAL A 161 -20.15 -2.21 6.89
N PRO A 162 -21.35 -1.75 7.30
CA PRO A 162 -22.32 -2.63 7.93
C PRO A 162 -22.97 -3.48 6.83
N SER A 163 -23.02 -4.77 7.01
CA SER A 163 -23.73 -5.70 6.14
C SER A 163 -25.27 -5.54 6.17
N ASN A 164 -25.81 -4.63 7.00
CA ASN A 164 -27.23 -4.26 7.08
C ASN A 164 -27.39 -2.82 7.55
N GLU A 165 -28.36 -2.08 7.00
CA GLU A 165 -28.76 -0.73 7.43
C GLU A 165 -29.20 -0.64 8.92
N ASN A 166 -29.36 -1.78 9.60
CA ASN A 166 -29.74 -1.89 11.01
C ASN A 166 -28.56 -2.15 11.97
N ASP A 167 -27.33 -2.34 11.46
CA ASP A 167 -26.13 -2.62 12.27
C ASP A 167 -25.34 -1.33 12.63
N TRP A 168 -25.97 -0.22 12.52
CA TRP A 168 -25.55 1.03 13.11
C TRP A 168 -25.92 0.96 14.59
N PRO A 169 -25.13 0.46 15.45
CA PRO A 169 -24.30 1.20 16.40
C PRO A 169 -23.36 0.39 17.28
N THR A 170 -22.49 -0.42 16.79
CA THR A 170 -21.57 -1.14 17.70
C THR A 170 -20.11 -0.68 17.61
N MET A 171 -19.77 0.17 16.68
CA MET A 171 -18.56 0.99 16.79
C MET A 171 -18.94 2.30 17.48
N SER A 172 -18.25 2.64 18.56
CA SER A 172 -18.43 3.97 19.14
C SER A 172 -18.13 4.99 18.03
N VAL A 173 -19.01 5.98 17.86
CA VAL A 173 -18.82 7.08 16.90
C VAL A 173 -17.45 7.77 17.10
N GLU A 174 -16.84 7.55 18.24
CA GLU A 174 -15.53 8.05 18.66
C GLU A 174 -14.34 7.37 18.01
N ASP A 175 -14.52 6.26 17.27
CA ASP A 175 -13.44 5.49 16.63
C ASP A 175 -13.54 5.47 15.11
N VAL A 176 -14.46 6.24 14.53
CA VAL A 176 -14.71 6.25 13.08
C VAL A 176 -13.76 7.23 12.39
N THR A 177 -12.84 6.72 11.59
CA THR A 177 -11.88 7.48 10.80
C THR A 177 -12.09 7.28 9.30
N ILE A 178 -11.58 8.22 8.48
CA ILE A 178 -11.67 8.14 7.02
C ILE A 178 -10.70 7.05 6.52
N VAL A 179 -11.11 6.27 5.53
CA VAL A 179 -10.24 5.28 4.86
C VAL A 179 -9.27 5.99 3.91
N HIS A 180 -8.08 5.40 3.68
CA HIS A 180 -7.13 5.91 2.67
C HIS A 180 -7.71 5.84 1.26
N GLY A 181 -8.52 4.83 0.99
CA GLY A 181 -9.13 4.65 -0.31
C GLY A 181 -9.77 3.27 -0.45
N GLY A 182 -10.02 2.88 -1.68
CA GLY A 182 -10.60 1.58 -1.99
C GLY A 182 -10.68 1.32 -3.48
N THR A 183 -11.01 0.08 -3.82
CA THR A 183 -11.30 -0.31 -5.20
C THR A 183 -12.66 -0.98 -5.27
N PRO A 184 -13.40 -0.85 -6.38
CA PRO A 184 -14.68 -1.55 -6.53
C PRO A 184 -14.55 -3.06 -6.36
N GLU A 185 -13.42 -3.63 -6.79
CA GLU A 185 -13.16 -5.07 -6.75
C GLU A 185 -12.85 -5.57 -5.34
N ASN A 186 -12.07 -4.79 -4.57
CA ASN A 186 -11.53 -5.21 -3.28
C ASN A 186 -12.14 -4.47 -2.08
N GLY A 187 -13.00 -3.46 -2.34
CA GLY A 187 -13.56 -2.60 -1.31
C GLY A 187 -12.53 -1.62 -0.73
N PHE A 188 -12.71 -1.20 0.51
CA PHE A 188 -11.80 -0.26 1.15
C PHE A 188 -10.45 -0.89 1.50
N ILE A 189 -9.38 -0.08 1.35
CA ILE A 189 -8.07 -0.40 1.89
C ILE A 189 -8.17 -0.41 3.42
N SER A 190 -7.45 -1.33 4.07
CA SER A 190 -7.48 -1.49 5.54
C SER A 190 -6.89 -0.28 6.29
N TYR A 191 -6.08 0.52 5.62
CA TYR A 191 -5.47 1.71 6.21
C TYR A 191 -6.49 2.84 6.36
N ARG A 192 -6.45 3.49 7.53
CA ARG A 192 -7.28 4.62 7.89
C ARG A 192 -6.41 5.79 8.32
N TYR A 193 -6.88 7.00 8.08
CA TYR A 193 -6.22 8.19 8.59
C TYR A 193 -6.35 8.25 10.11
N GLN A 194 -5.25 7.96 10.79
CA GLN A 194 -5.09 8.00 12.25
C GLN A 194 -3.73 8.58 12.60
N GLY A 195 -3.72 9.63 13.40
CA GLY A 195 -2.50 10.40 13.70
C GLY A 195 -2.30 11.55 12.73
N TYR A 196 -1.33 12.39 13.03
CA TYR A 196 -1.04 13.57 12.22
C TYR A 196 -0.40 13.16 10.89
N ASP A 197 -1.06 13.50 9.82
CA ASP A 197 -0.70 13.21 8.44
C ASP A 197 -1.17 14.33 7.50
N GLU A 198 -1.07 14.16 6.19
CA GLU A 198 -1.45 15.14 5.17
C GLU A 198 -2.97 15.39 5.08
N SER A 199 -3.79 14.64 5.79
CA SER A 199 -5.26 14.63 5.64
C SER A 199 -6.01 15.76 6.36
N LEU A 200 -5.32 16.69 7.00
CA LEU A 200 -5.99 17.83 7.68
C LEU A 200 -6.96 18.59 6.73
N LEU A 201 -6.52 18.90 5.51
CA LEU A 201 -7.37 19.55 4.50
C LEU A 201 -8.57 18.64 4.14
N MET A 202 -8.37 17.36 3.98
CA MET A 202 -9.42 16.40 3.69
C MET A 202 -10.49 16.39 4.79
N HIS A 203 -10.08 16.36 6.06
CA HIS A 203 -11.02 16.43 7.19
C HIS A 203 -11.82 17.74 7.18
N VAL A 204 -11.18 18.87 6.92
CA VAL A 204 -11.86 20.16 6.82
C VAL A 204 -12.89 20.15 5.69
N LEU A 205 -12.54 19.64 4.51
CA LEU A 205 -13.47 19.52 3.38
C LEU A 205 -14.64 18.57 3.70
N ALA A 206 -14.35 17.42 4.28
CA ALA A 206 -15.36 16.43 4.63
C ALA A 206 -16.36 16.95 5.66
N LEU A 207 -15.90 17.65 6.69
CA LEU A 207 -16.75 18.30 7.69
C LEU A 207 -17.54 19.48 7.10
N GLY A 208 -16.94 20.21 6.16
CA GLY A 208 -17.53 21.38 5.52
C GLY A 208 -18.60 21.09 4.48
N SER A 209 -18.70 19.84 4.01
CA SER A 209 -19.69 19.44 3.00
C SER A 209 -21.12 19.84 3.38
N THR A 210 -21.92 20.21 2.37
CA THR A 210 -23.35 20.51 2.53
C THR A 210 -24.25 19.35 2.13
N THR A 211 -23.69 18.30 1.54
CA THR A 211 -24.42 17.11 1.05
C THR A 211 -24.14 15.90 1.92
N PHE A 212 -22.89 15.52 2.06
CA PHE A 212 -22.45 14.30 2.73
C PHE A 212 -21.43 14.59 3.84
N ALA A 213 -21.73 15.61 4.67
CA ALA A 213 -20.84 16.02 5.74
C ALA A 213 -20.59 14.91 6.76
N LEU A 214 -19.34 14.84 7.21
CA LEU A 214 -18.97 13.98 8.33
C LEU A 214 -19.32 14.60 9.69
N PRO A 215 -19.52 13.77 10.71
CA PRO A 215 -19.65 14.23 12.08
C PRO A 215 -18.29 14.67 12.66
N PRO A 216 -18.24 15.66 13.57
CA PRO A 216 -17.01 16.16 14.19
C PRO A 216 -16.20 15.09 14.93
N GLU A 217 -16.84 14.00 15.32
CA GLU A 217 -16.25 12.84 15.98
C GLU A 217 -15.12 12.23 15.15
N CYS A 218 -15.25 12.23 13.81
CA CYS A 218 -14.22 11.71 12.90
C CYS A 218 -12.92 12.50 13.02
N TYR A 219 -13.00 13.80 13.17
CA TYR A 219 -11.83 14.66 13.38
C TYR A 219 -11.16 14.36 14.72
N ARG A 220 -11.96 14.20 15.77
CA ARG A 220 -11.44 13.82 17.10
C ARG A 220 -10.82 12.43 17.11
N ALA A 221 -11.40 11.48 16.37
CA ALA A 221 -10.85 10.15 16.21
C ALA A 221 -9.48 10.16 15.53
N TRP A 222 -9.30 10.98 14.50
CA TRP A 222 -8.01 11.21 13.83
C TRP A 222 -6.95 11.76 14.79
N GLN A 223 -7.33 12.67 15.68
CA GLN A 223 -6.42 13.28 16.66
C GLN A 223 -6.01 12.35 17.81
N LYS A 224 -6.75 11.26 18.09
CA LYS A 224 -6.50 10.38 19.25
C LYS A 224 -5.07 9.84 19.33
N THR A 225 -4.45 9.63 18.19
CA THR A 225 -3.10 9.05 18.07
C THR A 225 -2.04 10.09 17.71
N PHE A 226 -2.34 11.37 17.89
CA PHE A 226 -1.37 12.45 17.70
C PHE A 226 -0.17 12.27 18.61
N ASP A 227 1.04 12.31 18.00
CA ASP A 227 2.30 12.03 18.66
C ASP A 227 3.05 13.33 18.98
N TRP A 228 2.93 13.80 20.21
CA TRP A 228 3.63 14.98 20.69
C TRP A 228 5.01 14.64 21.22
N ARG A 229 6.06 15.12 20.56
CA ARG A 229 7.45 14.78 20.87
C ARG A 229 8.33 16.00 21.07
N LYS A 230 9.50 15.72 21.66
CA LYS A 230 10.58 16.69 21.79
C LYS A 230 11.85 16.15 21.12
N HIS A 231 12.30 16.86 20.08
CA HIS A 231 13.57 16.60 19.41
C HIS A 231 14.40 17.88 19.35
N TYR A 232 15.70 17.77 19.58
CA TYR A 232 16.62 18.93 19.56
C TYR A 232 16.17 20.09 20.44
N GLY A 233 15.55 19.80 21.60
CA GLY A 233 15.00 20.80 22.49
C GLY A 233 13.66 21.42 22.05
N ILE A 234 13.14 21.08 20.87
CA ILE A 234 11.91 21.61 20.27
C ILE A 234 10.77 20.61 20.49
N GLU A 235 9.69 21.06 21.10
CA GLU A 235 8.44 20.28 21.24
C GLU A 235 7.48 20.61 20.10
N TYR A 236 6.92 19.56 19.47
CA TYR A 236 6.01 19.70 18.33
C TYR A 236 5.17 18.44 18.12
N LEU A 237 4.10 18.58 17.37
CA LEU A 237 3.33 17.46 16.85
C LEU A 237 4.15 16.79 15.75
N HIS A 238 4.64 15.58 16.05
CA HIS A 238 5.62 14.88 15.25
C HIS A 238 4.97 14.12 14.09
N MET A 239 5.60 14.23 12.92
CA MET A 239 5.51 13.31 11.81
C MET A 239 6.82 13.41 11.01
N GLY A 240 7.32 12.25 10.53
CA GLY A 240 8.64 12.19 9.94
C GLY A 240 8.78 12.92 8.60
N PRO A 241 7.97 12.63 7.57
CA PRO A 241 8.08 13.29 6.26
C PRO A 241 7.70 14.77 6.32
N LEU A 242 8.57 15.63 5.78
CA LEU A 242 8.38 17.09 5.89
C LEU A 242 7.13 17.59 5.13
N PHE A 243 6.75 16.95 4.01
CA PHE A 243 5.59 17.36 3.21
C PHE A 243 4.28 17.35 4.00
N ILE A 244 4.14 16.48 5.00
CA ILE A 244 2.96 16.39 5.87
C ILE A 244 2.70 17.71 6.60
N HIS A 245 3.77 18.39 7.00
CA HIS A 245 3.70 19.70 7.62
C HIS A 245 3.44 20.87 6.64
N GLN A 246 3.28 20.58 5.35
CA GLN A 246 3.21 21.60 4.29
C GLN A 246 1.94 21.52 3.46
N LEU A 247 1.51 20.32 3.01
CA LEU A 247 0.47 20.18 2.00
C LEU A 247 -0.83 20.89 2.38
N SER A 248 -1.37 20.66 3.57
CA SER A 248 -2.60 21.34 4.00
C SER A 248 -2.46 22.85 4.05
N HIS A 249 -1.28 23.36 4.39
CA HIS A 249 -0.99 24.82 4.39
C HIS A 249 -0.96 25.44 2.98
N SER A 250 -0.86 24.65 1.93
CA SER A 250 -0.97 25.17 0.56
C SER A 250 -2.32 25.86 0.34
N TRP A 251 -3.38 25.37 0.97
CA TRP A 251 -4.75 25.92 0.88
C TRP A 251 -5.24 26.56 2.16
N LEU A 252 -4.88 26.04 3.34
CA LEU A 252 -5.42 26.47 4.63
C LEU A 252 -4.52 27.51 5.30
N ASP A 253 -5.08 28.66 5.64
CA ASP A 253 -4.41 29.60 6.54
C ASP A 253 -4.66 29.23 7.99
N LEU A 254 -3.72 28.52 8.57
CA LEU A 254 -3.80 28.03 9.94
C LEU A 254 -3.10 28.95 10.96
N ARG A 255 -2.73 30.18 10.54
CA ARG A 255 -2.09 31.17 11.42
C ARG A 255 -3.11 31.76 12.40
N GLY A 256 -2.80 31.65 13.68
CA GLY A 256 -3.60 32.23 14.75
C GLY A 256 -4.97 31.57 14.98
N ILE A 257 -5.28 30.46 14.31
CA ILE A 257 -6.45 29.63 14.58
C ILE A 257 -6.01 28.28 15.19
N VAL A 258 -6.73 27.83 16.18
CA VAL A 258 -6.39 26.60 16.93
C VAL A 258 -7.62 25.73 17.13
N ASP A 259 -7.46 24.43 17.01
CA ASP A 259 -8.40 23.44 17.50
C ASP A 259 -8.12 23.09 18.98
N GLY A 260 -8.91 22.20 19.56
CA GLY A 260 -8.76 21.84 20.97
C GLY A 260 -7.39 21.27 21.30
N PHE A 261 -6.82 20.41 20.43
CA PHE A 261 -5.50 19.81 20.66
C PHE A 261 -4.39 20.88 20.65
N MET A 262 -4.35 21.73 19.64
CA MET A 262 -3.33 22.77 19.53
C MET A 262 -3.48 23.87 20.58
N GLN A 263 -4.72 24.15 21.01
CA GLN A 263 -4.99 25.08 22.13
C GLN A 263 -4.34 24.55 23.42
N ASP A 264 -4.47 23.26 23.72
CA ASP A 264 -3.83 22.62 24.89
C ASP A 264 -2.30 22.65 24.83
N LYS A 265 -1.73 22.72 23.61
CA LYS A 265 -0.28 22.84 23.39
C LYS A 265 0.21 24.28 23.33
N GLY A 266 -0.68 25.25 23.30
CA GLY A 266 -0.35 26.68 23.27
C GLY A 266 0.28 27.17 21.97
N LEU A 267 -0.04 26.53 20.82
CA LEU A 267 0.44 26.92 19.50
C LEU A 267 -0.56 26.52 18.41
N ASP A 268 -0.42 27.09 17.22
CA ASP A 268 -1.18 26.70 16.03
C ASP A 268 -0.40 25.73 15.13
N TYR A 269 -1.07 25.18 14.10
CA TYR A 269 -0.43 24.27 13.15
C TYR A 269 0.66 24.95 12.30
N PHE A 270 0.59 26.27 12.11
CA PHE A 270 1.62 27.00 11.39
C PHE A 270 2.93 27.05 12.19
N GLU A 271 2.86 27.37 13.48
CA GLU A 271 4.04 27.31 14.36
C GLU A 271 4.54 25.86 14.51
N ASN A 272 3.64 24.86 14.52
CA ASN A 272 4.04 23.47 14.49
C ASN A 272 4.90 23.13 13.27
N SER A 273 4.47 23.54 12.09
CA SER A 273 5.21 23.31 10.82
C SER A 273 6.54 24.07 10.80
N ARG A 274 6.56 25.27 11.39
CA ARG A 274 7.81 26.01 11.62
C ARG A 274 8.79 25.25 12.51
N ARG A 275 8.29 24.64 13.59
CA ARG A 275 9.10 23.79 14.49
C ARG A 275 9.60 22.53 13.79
N ALA A 276 8.76 21.85 13.02
CA ALA A 276 9.15 20.70 12.21
C ALA A 276 10.27 21.06 11.21
N THR A 277 10.18 22.20 10.53
CA THR A 277 11.23 22.70 9.63
C THR A 277 12.58 22.89 10.38
N LYS A 278 12.54 23.44 11.59
CA LYS A 278 13.76 23.58 12.41
C LYS A 278 14.32 22.23 12.87
N VAL A 279 13.46 21.26 13.21
CA VAL A 279 13.87 19.91 13.58
C VAL A 279 14.57 19.22 12.41
N GLN A 280 14.06 19.36 11.20
CA GLN A 280 14.68 18.85 9.97
C GLN A 280 16.13 19.36 9.81
N ARG A 281 16.32 20.66 9.93
CA ARG A 281 17.65 21.27 9.89
C ARG A 281 18.57 20.74 11.00
N SER A 282 18.07 20.72 12.26
CA SER A 282 18.89 20.24 13.40
C SER A 282 19.29 18.78 13.26
N TYR A 283 18.43 17.93 12.71
CA TYR A 283 18.76 16.54 12.40
C TYR A 283 19.88 16.45 11.35
N ALA A 284 19.79 17.23 10.27
CA ALA A 284 20.81 17.23 9.22
C ALA A 284 22.14 17.82 9.73
N GLU A 285 22.10 18.79 10.64
CA GLU A 285 23.27 19.41 11.25
C GLU A 285 23.99 18.41 12.20
N GLU A 286 23.23 17.65 13.00
CA GLU A 286 23.77 16.59 13.87
C GLU A 286 24.20 15.37 13.03
N ASN A 287 23.50 15.08 11.96
CA ASN A 287 23.77 13.98 11.02
C ASN A 287 24.03 12.64 11.70
N PRO A 288 23.10 12.10 12.49
CA PRO A 288 23.34 10.93 13.36
C PRO A 288 23.67 9.66 12.57
N GLN A 289 23.31 9.62 11.29
CA GLN A 289 23.57 8.49 10.40
C GLN A 289 24.82 8.68 9.52
N ASN A 290 25.50 9.83 9.64
CA ASN A 290 26.70 10.18 8.89
C ASN A 290 26.49 10.08 7.37
N PHE A 291 25.38 10.65 6.86
CA PHE A 291 25.14 10.78 5.42
C PHE A 291 25.98 11.89 4.81
N GLY A 292 26.50 11.65 3.59
CA GLY A 292 27.20 12.66 2.83
C GLY A 292 26.31 13.88 2.57
N GLY A 293 26.86 15.09 2.71
CA GLY A 293 26.20 16.34 2.38
C GLY A 293 25.26 16.90 3.45
N TYR A 294 24.73 16.10 4.37
CA TYR A 294 23.86 16.59 5.45
C TYR A 294 24.55 17.70 6.26
N GLY A 295 23.80 18.77 6.56
CA GLY A 295 24.33 19.90 7.30
C GLY A 295 23.29 21.03 7.43
N PRO A 296 23.69 22.18 8.02
CA PRO A 296 22.80 23.30 8.33
C PRO A 296 22.12 23.94 7.12
N LEU A 297 22.70 23.77 5.91
CA LEU A 297 22.16 24.25 4.63
C LEU A 297 21.93 23.12 3.63
N CYS A 298 21.88 21.86 4.09
CA CYS A 298 21.58 20.69 3.25
C CYS A 298 20.71 19.72 4.07
N TRP A 299 19.39 19.92 3.99
CA TRP A 299 18.32 19.20 4.71
C TRP A 299 17.07 19.10 3.84
N GLY A 300 16.01 18.47 4.31
CA GLY A 300 14.72 18.34 3.63
C GLY A 300 14.37 16.89 3.33
N VAL A 301 14.35 16.06 4.37
CA VAL A 301 13.92 14.66 4.25
C VAL A 301 12.40 14.61 4.12
N SER A 302 11.93 14.04 3.02
CA SER A 302 10.50 13.96 2.69
C SER A 302 10.22 12.78 1.76
N ALA A 303 8.94 12.51 1.48
CA ALA A 303 8.59 11.56 0.44
C ALA A 303 9.16 12.01 -0.90
N SER A 304 9.86 11.13 -1.57
CA SER A 304 10.50 11.41 -2.86
C SER A 304 11.01 10.14 -3.51
N ASP A 305 11.31 10.18 -4.81
CA ASP A 305 12.06 9.09 -5.43
C ASP A 305 13.51 9.05 -4.94
N GLY A 306 14.19 7.96 -5.18
CA GLY A 306 15.55 7.76 -4.73
C GLY A 306 16.35 6.85 -5.65
N PRO A 307 17.66 6.67 -5.36
CA PRO A 307 18.59 5.96 -6.24
C PRO A 307 18.45 4.43 -6.24
N GLY A 308 17.56 3.89 -5.42
CA GLY A 308 17.37 2.45 -5.25
C GLY A 308 16.45 1.77 -6.29
N PRO A 309 16.09 0.48 -6.07
CA PRO A 309 16.54 -0.30 -4.93
C PRO A 309 18.01 -0.72 -5.06
N ALA A 310 18.81 -0.42 -4.06
CA ALA A 310 20.23 -0.78 -4.05
C ALA A 310 20.77 -0.89 -2.61
N THR A 311 21.74 -1.76 -2.42
CA THR A 311 22.58 -1.79 -1.20
C THR A 311 24.00 -1.48 -1.61
N LYS A 312 24.65 -0.54 -0.93
CA LYS A 312 26.08 -0.18 -1.17
C LYS A 312 26.81 -0.07 0.16
N THR A 313 28.03 -0.57 0.18
CA THR A 313 28.97 -0.32 1.29
C THR A 313 29.62 1.05 1.08
N ILE A 314 29.32 2.02 1.92
CA ILE A 314 29.88 3.37 1.92
C ILE A 314 30.48 3.61 3.31
N ASP A 315 31.76 4.02 3.35
CA ASP A 315 32.49 4.22 4.59
C ASP A 315 32.46 3.02 5.56
N LYS A 316 32.50 1.81 5.00
CA LYS A 316 32.40 0.52 5.72
C LYS A 316 31.03 0.26 6.37
N VAL A 317 30.00 0.99 5.99
CA VAL A 317 28.61 0.79 6.41
C VAL A 317 27.80 0.37 5.21
N ASP A 318 27.07 -0.75 5.33
CA ASP A 318 26.11 -1.16 4.32
C ASP A 318 24.85 -0.31 4.44
N ARG A 319 24.53 0.42 3.37
CA ARG A 319 23.40 1.33 3.28
C ARG A 319 22.40 0.82 2.26
N VAL A 320 21.14 0.75 2.67
CA VAL A 320 20.00 0.43 1.78
C VAL A 320 19.45 1.74 1.23
N PHE A 321 19.28 1.79 -0.08
CA PHE A 321 18.68 2.92 -0.79
C PHE A 321 17.39 2.46 -1.45
N TRP A 322 16.35 3.27 -1.32
CA TRP A 322 15.02 2.96 -1.86
C TRP A 322 14.76 3.70 -3.18
N MET A 323 13.76 3.24 -3.90
CA MET A 323 13.11 3.99 -4.98
C MET A 323 12.28 5.14 -4.38
N TYR A 324 11.04 5.29 -4.80
CA TYR A 324 10.11 6.21 -4.13
C TYR A 324 9.81 5.67 -2.72
N GLU A 325 10.00 6.54 -1.70
CA GLU A 325 9.76 6.19 -0.30
C GLU A 325 9.29 7.41 0.49
N ALA A 326 8.40 7.20 1.46
CA ALA A 326 7.97 8.20 2.42
C ALA A 326 9.03 8.39 3.52
N ARG A 327 10.18 8.98 3.15
CA ARG A 327 11.28 9.24 4.07
C ARG A 327 10.91 10.23 5.14
N GLY A 328 11.32 9.97 6.36
CA GLY A 328 10.95 10.82 7.49
C GLY A 328 11.93 10.74 8.65
N ILE A 329 12.16 11.87 9.30
CA ILE A 329 13.12 12.01 10.40
C ILE A 329 12.45 12.71 11.60
N PRO A 330 13.02 12.53 12.82
CA PRO A 330 14.21 11.75 13.19
C PRO A 330 13.97 10.22 13.33
N ASN A 331 12.74 9.73 13.32
CA ASN A 331 12.38 8.36 13.66
C ASN A 331 11.74 7.55 12.53
N GLY A 332 11.92 7.97 11.29
CA GLY A 332 11.42 7.28 10.11
C GLY A 332 12.56 6.77 9.21
N PRO A 333 12.22 6.20 8.03
CA PRO A 333 13.21 5.76 7.07
C PRO A 333 14.02 6.94 6.53
N ASP A 334 15.34 6.78 6.51
CA ASP A 334 16.29 7.76 5.96
C ASP A 334 17.44 7.01 5.28
N ASP A 335 17.68 7.30 4.01
CA ASP A 335 18.74 6.73 3.20
C ASP A 335 19.71 7.81 2.66
N GLY A 336 19.62 9.03 3.18
CA GLY A 336 20.42 10.15 2.74
C GLY A 336 19.84 10.88 1.52
N THR A 337 18.61 10.56 1.09
CA THR A 337 17.93 11.24 -0.01
C THR A 337 17.17 12.48 0.51
N LEU A 338 17.37 13.60 -0.18
CA LEU A 338 16.78 14.90 0.15
C LEU A 338 15.86 15.39 -0.98
N ALA A 339 14.79 16.08 -0.62
CA ALA A 339 13.78 16.64 -1.51
C ALA A 339 13.84 18.19 -1.49
N PRO A 340 14.47 18.84 -2.46
CA PRO A 340 14.58 20.29 -2.50
C PRO A 340 13.23 21.00 -2.61
N GLY A 341 12.21 20.35 -3.21
CA GLY A 341 10.84 20.85 -3.27
C GLY A 341 10.22 21.04 -1.89
N ALA A 342 10.47 20.09 -0.97
CA ALA A 342 10.01 20.20 0.41
C ALA A 342 10.72 21.33 1.18
N VAL A 343 12.01 21.61 0.86
CA VAL A 343 12.68 22.81 1.39
C VAL A 343 11.98 24.07 0.90
N ALA A 344 11.73 24.21 -0.40
CA ALA A 344 11.08 25.37 -0.98
C ALA A 344 9.66 25.59 -0.42
N ALA A 345 8.88 24.53 -0.25
CA ALA A 345 7.54 24.58 0.35
C ALA A 345 7.54 24.99 1.85
N SER A 346 8.70 24.93 2.52
CA SER A 346 8.88 25.44 3.89
C SER A 346 9.08 26.96 3.96
N LEU A 347 9.09 27.69 2.84
CA LEU A 347 9.41 29.12 2.81
C LEU A 347 8.57 29.97 3.78
N PRO A 348 7.24 29.81 3.91
CA PRO A 348 6.47 30.60 4.86
C PRO A 348 6.86 30.37 6.32
N PHE A 349 7.37 29.22 6.65
CA PHE A 349 7.68 28.82 8.03
C PHE A 349 9.05 29.33 8.52
N ALA A 350 10.04 29.39 7.61
CA ALA A 350 11.41 29.79 7.96
C ALA A 350 12.13 30.42 6.75
N PRO A 351 11.70 31.62 6.30
CA PRO A 351 12.08 32.19 5.02
C PRO A 351 13.60 32.37 4.85
N GLU A 352 14.28 32.95 5.82
CA GLU A 352 15.74 33.16 5.74
C GLU A 352 16.49 31.82 5.61
N LEU A 353 16.15 30.86 6.46
CA LEU A 353 16.77 29.53 6.42
C LEU A 353 16.54 28.85 5.08
N VAL A 354 15.32 28.91 4.55
CA VAL A 354 14.94 28.24 3.30
C VAL A 354 15.68 28.87 2.11
N ILE A 355 15.73 30.20 2.02
CA ILE A 355 16.41 30.91 0.93
C ILE A 355 17.89 30.57 0.92
N ASP A 356 18.56 30.62 2.06
CA ASP A 356 20.00 30.28 2.15
C ASP A 356 20.25 28.80 1.80
N THR A 357 19.37 27.91 2.25
CA THR A 357 19.46 26.47 1.91
C THR A 357 19.28 26.25 0.42
N LEU A 358 18.26 26.81 -0.22
CA LEU A 358 18.02 26.63 -1.67
C LEU A 358 19.20 27.13 -2.51
N ARG A 359 19.76 28.26 -2.15
CA ARG A 359 20.94 28.80 -2.82
C ARG A 359 22.15 27.91 -2.69
N GLU A 360 22.39 27.40 -1.48
CA GLU A 360 23.51 26.49 -1.24
C GLU A 360 23.31 25.15 -1.96
N LEU A 361 22.12 24.55 -1.93
CA LEU A 361 21.81 23.32 -2.65
C LEU A 361 22.07 23.43 -4.15
N VAL A 362 21.61 24.53 -4.76
CA VAL A 362 21.81 24.75 -6.20
C VAL A 362 23.29 25.06 -6.53
N ARG A 363 24.01 25.73 -5.61
CA ARG A 363 25.44 26.02 -5.77
C ARG A 363 26.29 24.74 -5.64
N ALA A 364 25.98 23.90 -4.63
CA ALA A 364 26.73 22.67 -4.36
C ALA A 364 26.39 21.55 -5.35
N HIS A 365 25.13 21.49 -5.79
CA HIS A 365 24.59 20.45 -6.68
C HIS A 365 23.92 21.08 -7.91
N PRO A 366 24.67 21.62 -8.89
CA PRO A 366 24.09 22.29 -10.07
C PRO A 366 23.13 21.42 -10.89
N ALA A 367 23.29 20.09 -10.85
CA ALA A 367 22.41 19.13 -11.51
C ALA A 367 20.97 19.12 -10.96
N LEU A 368 20.72 19.75 -9.80
CA LEU A 368 19.37 19.95 -9.27
C LEU A 368 18.52 20.90 -10.11
N ARG A 369 19.14 21.78 -10.88
CA ARG A 369 18.41 22.68 -11.79
C ARG A 369 17.81 21.89 -12.95
N SER A 370 16.54 22.18 -13.23
CA SER A 370 15.83 21.69 -14.39
C SER A 370 15.09 22.83 -15.08
N GLU A 371 14.46 22.56 -16.21
CA GLU A 371 13.58 23.51 -16.88
C GLU A 371 12.31 23.85 -16.08
N TYR A 372 11.99 23.07 -15.04
CA TYR A 372 10.90 23.29 -14.09
C TYR A 372 11.40 23.73 -12.70
N GLY A 373 12.59 24.29 -12.63
CA GLY A 373 13.20 24.77 -11.41
C GLY A 373 14.06 23.72 -10.72
N LEU A 374 13.51 22.97 -9.78
CA LEU A 374 14.24 21.97 -8.99
C LEU A 374 13.77 20.55 -9.33
N ARG A 375 14.72 19.63 -9.52
CA ARG A 375 14.45 18.21 -9.62
C ARG A 375 13.90 17.66 -8.29
N ALA A 376 13.17 16.54 -8.36
CA ALA A 376 12.43 15.99 -7.24
C ALA A 376 13.30 15.69 -6.01
N SER A 377 14.47 15.08 -6.22
CA SER A 377 15.33 14.63 -5.12
C SER A 377 16.78 14.46 -5.54
N PHE A 378 17.65 14.32 -4.55
CA PHE A 378 19.08 14.00 -4.74
C PHE A 378 19.64 13.26 -3.53
N ASN A 379 20.73 12.52 -3.74
CA ASN A 379 21.39 11.78 -2.69
C ASN A 379 22.91 11.91 -2.78
N PRO A 380 23.53 12.81 -1.99
CA PRO A 380 24.98 12.99 -1.99
C PRO A 380 25.75 11.75 -1.53
N THR A 381 25.14 10.94 -0.67
CA THR A 381 25.76 9.68 -0.18
C THR A 381 25.84 8.63 -1.29
N PHE A 382 24.91 8.64 -2.26
CA PHE A 382 24.88 7.71 -3.38
C PHE A 382 25.66 8.24 -4.62
N GLY A 383 26.84 8.86 -4.40
CA GLY A 383 27.67 9.37 -5.50
C GLY A 383 27.06 10.56 -6.24
N ASP A 384 26.50 11.49 -5.47
CA ASP A 384 25.84 12.71 -5.97
C ASP A 384 24.68 12.43 -6.96
N TRP A 385 23.97 11.34 -6.75
CA TRP A 385 22.79 11.01 -7.56
C TRP A 385 21.73 12.12 -7.48
N VAL A 386 21.15 12.45 -8.61
CA VAL A 386 20.05 13.41 -8.74
C VAL A 386 18.93 12.74 -9.53
N SER A 387 17.70 12.86 -9.07
CA SER A 387 16.52 12.37 -9.80
C SER A 387 16.47 12.96 -11.21
N PRO A 388 16.22 12.14 -12.24
CA PRO A 388 15.99 12.66 -13.58
C PRO A 388 14.61 13.33 -13.75
N LEU A 389 13.74 13.25 -12.72
CA LEU A 389 12.33 13.60 -12.82
C LEU A 389 11.98 14.90 -12.08
N ASN A 390 10.88 15.50 -12.52
CA ASN A 390 10.09 16.46 -11.76
C ASN A 390 8.69 15.88 -11.58
N TYR A 391 8.06 16.11 -10.43
CA TYR A 391 6.72 15.65 -10.09
C TYR A 391 5.77 16.83 -9.90
N GLY A 392 4.53 16.70 -10.38
CA GLY A 392 3.53 17.73 -10.17
C GLY A 392 3.23 17.98 -8.68
N LEU A 393 3.35 16.92 -7.87
CA LEU A 393 3.15 16.97 -6.41
C LEU A 393 4.22 17.82 -5.70
N ASP A 394 5.44 17.92 -6.25
CA ASP A 394 6.50 18.80 -5.73
C ASP A 394 6.33 20.24 -6.25
N GLN A 395 6.03 20.40 -7.55
CA GLN A 395 5.98 21.71 -8.19
C GLN A 395 4.81 22.56 -7.68
N GLY A 396 3.66 21.95 -7.38
CA GLY A 396 2.48 22.66 -6.85
C GLY A 396 2.76 23.40 -5.55
N PRO A 397 3.21 22.70 -4.49
CA PRO A 397 3.56 23.34 -3.22
C PRO A 397 4.65 24.40 -3.34
N ILE A 398 5.64 24.25 -4.24
CA ILE A 398 6.62 25.32 -4.52
C ILE A 398 5.91 26.61 -4.97
N VAL A 399 5.05 26.50 -5.99
CA VAL A 399 4.30 27.67 -6.52
C VAL A 399 3.41 28.27 -5.45
N MET A 400 2.64 27.45 -4.76
CA MET A 400 1.61 27.88 -3.83
C MET A 400 2.20 28.50 -2.55
N MET A 401 3.21 27.86 -1.97
CA MET A 401 3.78 28.32 -0.69
C MET A 401 4.66 29.57 -0.86
N ILE A 402 5.36 29.70 -1.97
CA ILE A 402 6.06 30.98 -2.30
C ILE A 402 5.03 32.11 -2.42
N GLU A 403 3.91 31.90 -3.13
CA GLU A 403 2.87 32.93 -3.27
C GLU A 403 2.20 33.24 -1.93
N ASN A 404 1.90 32.21 -1.14
CA ASN A 404 1.30 32.39 0.19
C ASN A 404 2.23 33.17 1.13
N HIS A 405 3.56 32.95 1.06
CA HIS A 405 4.50 33.77 1.81
C HIS A 405 4.52 35.24 1.32
N ARG A 406 4.49 35.44 -0.01
CA ARG A 406 4.61 36.77 -0.64
C ARG A 406 3.38 37.64 -0.45
N THR A 407 2.19 37.10 -0.71
CA THR A 407 0.95 37.89 -0.80
C THR A 407 -0.19 37.30 0.05
N GLY A 408 -0.13 36.03 0.45
CA GLY A 408 -1.25 35.34 1.07
C GLY A 408 -2.41 35.07 0.12
N LEU A 409 -2.20 35.14 -1.21
CA LEU A 409 -3.28 35.06 -2.20
C LEU A 409 -4.17 33.85 -2.02
N LEU A 410 -3.58 32.65 -1.96
CA LEU A 410 -4.37 31.43 -1.91
C LEU A 410 -5.07 31.26 -0.56
N TRP A 411 -4.43 31.63 0.52
CA TRP A 411 -5.04 31.68 1.85
C TRP A 411 -6.25 32.63 1.89
N ASN A 412 -6.10 33.84 1.34
CA ASN A 412 -7.19 34.81 1.28
C ASN A 412 -8.36 34.33 0.40
N LEU A 413 -8.07 33.61 -0.69
CA LEU A 413 -9.11 32.99 -1.52
C LEU A 413 -9.85 31.88 -0.74
N MET A 414 -9.12 30.97 -0.10
CA MET A 414 -9.74 29.85 0.62
C MET A 414 -10.50 30.30 1.88
N ARG A 415 -10.11 31.39 2.54
CA ARG A 415 -10.92 32.02 3.59
C ARG A 415 -12.30 32.48 3.09
N ARG A 416 -12.46 32.79 1.79
CA ARG A 416 -13.74 33.12 1.16
C ARG A 416 -14.61 31.88 0.85
N SER A 417 -14.12 30.66 1.03
CA SER A 417 -14.88 29.44 0.81
C SER A 417 -15.75 29.10 2.02
N PRO A 418 -17.09 29.07 1.89
CA PRO A 418 -17.98 28.70 2.99
C PRO A 418 -17.78 27.24 3.47
N TYR A 419 -17.25 26.40 2.62
CA TYR A 419 -16.95 25.01 2.96
C TYR A 419 -15.75 24.89 3.90
N ILE A 420 -14.72 25.69 3.67
CA ILE A 420 -13.54 25.77 4.57
C ILE A 420 -13.96 26.33 5.93
N TRP A 421 -14.73 27.43 5.96
CA TRP A 421 -15.25 27.98 7.21
C TRP A 421 -16.01 26.96 8.03
N ARG A 422 -17.02 26.33 7.43
CA ARG A 422 -17.85 25.33 8.11
C ARG A 422 -17.03 24.13 8.58
N GLY A 423 -16.07 23.67 7.76
CA GLY A 423 -15.20 22.56 8.12
C GLY A 423 -14.33 22.88 9.33
N LEU A 424 -13.66 24.02 9.34
CA LEU A 424 -12.83 24.47 10.47
C LEU A 424 -13.65 24.65 11.74
N GLN A 425 -14.84 25.29 11.65
CA GLN A 425 -15.72 25.44 12.82
C GLN A 425 -16.17 24.09 13.39
N LYS A 426 -16.56 23.14 12.53
CA LYS A 426 -16.97 21.80 12.97
C LYS A 426 -15.80 20.98 13.51
N ALA A 427 -14.58 21.20 13.01
CA ALA A 427 -13.36 20.62 13.57
C ALA A 427 -12.97 21.26 14.94
N GLY A 428 -13.65 22.31 15.35
CA GLY A 428 -13.43 22.98 16.62
C GLY A 428 -12.38 24.09 16.60
N PHE A 429 -11.96 24.57 15.41
CA PHE A 429 -11.04 25.68 15.30
C PHE A 429 -11.68 26.99 15.78
N LYS A 430 -10.87 27.82 16.44
CA LYS A 430 -11.24 29.12 17.01
C LYS A 430 -10.09 30.12 16.86
N GLY A 431 -10.38 31.39 17.08
CA GLY A 431 -9.39 32.46 17.10
C GLY A 431 -9.09 33.07 15.74
N GLY A 432 -8.13 34.01 15.71
CA GLY A 432 -7.60 34.62 14.51
C GLY A 432 -8.67 35.18 13.55
N TRP A 433 -8.49 34.87 12.27
CA TRP A 433 -9.39 35.35 11.22
C TRP A 433 -10.79 34.71 11.27
N LEU A 434 -10.95 33.50 11.84
CA LEU A 434 -12.27 32.86 12.02
C LEU A 434 -13.21 33.61 12.95
N GLU A 435 -12.69 34.45 13.85
CA GLU A 435 -13.47 35.25 14.75
C GLU A 435 -13.56 36.74 14.32
N SER A 436 -12.56 37.19 13.54
CA SER A 436 -12.48 38.60 13.12
C SER A 436 -13.13 38.87 11.76
N GLU A 437 -13.33 37.87 10.93
CA GLU A 437 -14.00 37.98 9.62
C GLU A 437 -15.42 37.39 9.69
N HIS A 438 -16.22 37.62 8.66
CA HIS A 438 -17.59 37.11 8.57
C HIS A 438 -17.66 35.85 7.74
N GLU A 439 -18.44 34.85 8.20
CA GLU A 439 -18.66 33.63 7.48
C GLU A 439 -19.20 33.90 6.06
N PRO A 440 -18.55 33.41 5.01
CA PRO A 440 -19.02 33.55 3.63
C PRO A 440 -20.38 32.84 3.43
N GLN A 441 -21.25 33.42 2.63
CA GLN A 441 -22.51 32.77 2.31
C GLN A 441 -22.30 31.61 1.33
N CYS A 442 -22.92 30.47 1.62
CA CYS A 442 -22.98 29.37 0.63
C CYS A 442 -23.70 29.83 -0.65
N PRO A 443 -23.20 29.45 -1.83
CA PRO A 443 -23.90 29.70 -3.08
C PRO A 443 -25.36 29.21 -2.98
N LYS A 444 -26.31 30.03 -3.42
CA LYS A 444 -27.71 29.60 -3.47
C LYS A 444 -27.82 28.42 -4.39
N VAL A 445 -28.35 27.31 -3.87
CA VAL A 445 -28.56 26.06 -4.64
C VAL A 445 -29.45 26.37 -5.84
N VAL A 446 -28.89 26.49 -7.02
CA VAL A 446 -29.64 26.37 -8.26
C VAL A 446 -30.01 24.90 -8.38
N ARG A 447 -31.26 24.57 -8.09
CA ARG A 447 -31.82 23.23 -8.32
C ARG A 447 -31.90 23.01 -9.83
N GLY A 448 -30.78 22.67 -10.45
CA GLY A 448 -30.58 22.43 -11.87
C GLY A 448 -29.98 21.10 -12.15
N ARG A 449 -30.83 20.16 -12.61
CA ARG A 449 -30.49 19.07 -13.53
C ARG A 449 -29.50 17.97 -13.12
N TRP A 450 -29.40 17.57 -11.88
CA TRP A 450 -28.92 16.22 -11.63
C TRP A 450 -30.09 15.24 -11.69
N ARG A 451 -30.37 14.71 -12.88
CA ARG A 451 -31.05 13.41 -12.98
C ARG A 451 -30.00 12.39 -12.57
N GLU A 452 -30.22 11.77 -11.41
CA GLU A 452 -29.57 10.53 -11.02
C GLU A 452 -29.70 9.55 -12.19
N ARG A 453 -28.66 9.45 -13.00
CA ARG A 453 -28.43 8.30 -13.87
C ARG A 453 -27.51 7.35 -13.11
N GLY A 454 -27.98 6.86 -12.02
CA GLY A 454 -27.36 5.82 -11.23
C GLY A 454 -28.38 5.38 -10.20
N THR A 455 -28.62 4.09 -10.12
CA THR A 455 -29.45 3.48 -9.09
C THR A 455 -28.86 3.86 -7.73
N PRO A 456 -29.60 4.46 -6.78
CA PRO A 456 -29.10 4.71 -5.42
C PRO A 456 -28.50 3.44 -4.84
N PHE A 457 -27.43 3.56 -4.06
CA PHE A 457 -26.78 2.40 -3.41
C PHE A 457 -27.75 1.59 -2.55
N SER A 458 -28.74 2.25 -1.93
CA SER A 458 -29.90 1.58 -1.32
C SER A 458 -30.70 0.75 -2.32
N LYS A 459 -30.78 1.14 -3.59
CA LYS A 459 -31.41 0.33 -4.66
C LYS A 459 -30.45 -0.68 -5.28
N LEU A 460 -29.14 -0.51 -5.17
CA LEU A 460 -28.16 -1.57 -5.46
C LEU A 460 -28.19 -2.63 -4.37
N SER A 461 -28.33 -2.24 -3.10
CA SER A 461 -28.59 -3.18 -2.01
C SER A 461 -29.99 -3.78 -2.09
N GLU A 462 -31.00 -3.05 -2.59
CA GLU A 462 -32.33 -3.55 -2.95
C GLU A 462 -32.33 -4.35 -4.26
N ALA A 463 -31.50 -3.99 -5.25
CA ALA A 463 -31.28 -4.80 -6.43
C ALA A 463 -30.48 -6.06 -6.10
N ALA A 464 -29.54 -6.00 -5.17
CA ALA A 464 -28.91 -7.18 -4.57
C ALA A 464 -29.92 -8.00 -3.72
N LYS A 465 -30.84 -7.33 -3.01
CA LYS A 465 -31.99 -7.99 -2.32
C LYS A 465 -33.11 -8.38 -3.29
N GLN A 466 -33.23 -7.73 -4.44
CA GLN A 466 -34.19 -8.07 -5.51
C GLN A 466 -33.62 -9.03 -6.53
N SER A 467 -32.28 -9.20 -6.62
CA SER A 467 -31.65 -10.30 -7.33
C SER A 467 -31.73 -11.62 -6.56
N GLU A 468 -32.27 -11.63 -5.32
CA GLU A 468 -32.78 -12.82 -4.65
C GLU A 468 -34.18 -13.23 -5.13
N ARG A 469 -34.83 -12.47 -6.01
CA ARG A 469 -35.89 -13.04 -6.86
C ARG A 469 -35.21 -13.83 -7.97
N PRO A 470 -35.52 -15.11 -8.15
CA PRO A 470 -34.86 -15.95 -9.11
C PRO A 470 -35.09 -15.39 -10.51
N ASP A 471 -34.12 -14.65 -11.03
CA ASP A 471 -33.96 -14.51 -12.46
C ASP A 471 -33.76 -15.91 -13.03
N LYS A 472 -34.47 -16.23 -14.09
CA LYS A 472 -34.67 -17.55 -14.67
C LYS A 472 -33.40 -18.19 -15.29
N HIS A 473 -32.21 -17.80 -14.83
CA HIS A 473 -30.97 -18.57 -14.96
C HIS A 473 -30.36 -18.75 -13.59
N PRO A 474 -30.33 -19.99 -13.02
CA PRO A 474 -29.71 -20.21 -11.71
C PRO A 474 -28.22 -19.85 -11.81
N THR A 475 -27.79 -18.82 -11.08
CA THR A 475 -26.35 -18.56 -10.87
C THR A 475 -25.75 -19.86 -10.35
N ALA A 476 -24.79 -20.43 -11.07
CA ALA A 476 -24.14 -21.67 -10.67
C ALA A 476 -23.52 -21.49 -9.28
N THR A 477 -23.92 -22.31 -8.32
CA THR A 477 -23.37 -22.30 -6.98
C THR A 477 -22.34 -23.41 -6.82
N MET A 478 -21.38 -23.21 -5.89
CA MET A 478 -20.32 -24.16 -5.56
C MET A 478 -20.28 -24.43 -4.05
N ARG A 479 -19.67 -25.54 -3.64
CA ARG A 479 -19.32 -25.79 -2.24
C ARG A 479 -18.01 -25.06 -1.92
N ALA A 480 -17.95 -24.42 -0.74
CA ALA A 480 -16.77 -23.74 -0.26
C ALA A 480 -16.66 -23.86 1.28
N ALA A 481 -15.44 -23.99 1.77
CA ALA A 481 -15.14 -23.93 3.21
C ALA A 481 -14.93 -22.47 3.60
N ARG A 482 -15.87 -21.89 4.33
CA ARG A 482 -15.89 -20.44 4.65
C ARG A 482 -15.96 -20.19 6.14
N ILE A 483 -15.30 -19.13 6.57
CA ILE A 483 -15.52 -18.53 7.89
C ILE A 483 -16.50 -17.36 7.75
N HIS A 484 -17.34 -17.20 8.77
CA HIS A 484 -18.34 -16.12 8.85
C HIS A 484 -17.99 -15.09 9.94
N SER A 485 -17.05 -15.42 10.81
CA SER A 485 -16.51 -14.56 11.86
C SER A 485 -15.08 -14.99 12.17
N TYR A 486 -14.26 -14.03 12.60
CA TYR A 486 -12.95 -14.32 13.14
C TYR A 486 -13.02 -14.82 14.59
N GLY A 487 -11.96 -15.47 15.06
CA GLY A 487 -11.74 -15.84 16.46
C GLY A 487 -11.69 -17.34 16.71
N ASP A 488 -12.46 -18.16 16.01
CA ASP A 488 -12.44 -19.60 16.15
C ASP A 488 -12.11 -20.29 14.81
N PRO A 489 -10.91 -20.88 14.64
CA PRO A 489 -10.58 -21.63 13.43
C PRO A 489 -11.48 -22.84 13.21
N THR A 490 -12.18 -23.30 14.26
CA THR A 490 -13.15 -24.38 14.15
C THR A 490 -14.53 -23.92 13.63
N GLY A 491 -14.71 -22.59 13.46
CA GLY A 491 -15.89 -21.96 12.89
C GLY A 491 -16.03 -22.08 11.38
N VAL A 492 -15.08 -22.72 10.70
CA VAL A 492 -15.17 -22.98 9.26
C VAL A 492 -16.35 -23.90 8.93
N LYS A 493 -17.16 -23.48 7.95
CA LYS A 493 -18.37 -24.19 7.51
C LYS A 493 -18.32 -24.47 6.02
N ILE A 494 -18.81 -25.63 5.60
CA ILE A 494 -19.05 -25.92 4.20
C ILE A 494 -20.41 -25.33 3.82
N VAL A 495 -20.39 -24.37 2.93
CA VAL A 495 -21.59 -23.65 2.47
C VAL A 495 -21.73 -23.67 0.94
N ARG A 496 -22.93 -23.34 0.45
CA ARG A 496 -23.14 -23.01 -0.95
C ARG A 496 -22.78 -21.54 -1.15
N ALA A 497 -21.77 -21.27 -1.95
CA ALA A 497 -21.34 -19.92 -2.36
C ALA A 497 -21.61 -19.70 -3.85
N ALA A 498 -21.69 -18.46 -4.29
CA ALA A 498 -21.72 -18.15 -5.72
C ALA A 498 -20.43 -18.64 -6.38
N ARG A 499 -20.54 -19.25 -7.56
CA ARG A 499 -19.36 -19.60 -8.37
C ARG A 499 -18.74 -18.30 -8.90
N PRO A 500 -17.44 -18.05 -8.68
CA PRO A 500 -16.81 -16.83 -9.15
C PRO A 500 -16.65 -16.84 -10.68
N GLU A 501 -16.55 -15.65 -11.24
CA GLU A 501 -16.26 -15.44 -12.67
C GLU A 501 -14.88 -14.81 -12.82
N PRO A 502 -14.05 -15.28 -13.78
CA PRO A 502 -12.73 -14.71 -13.98
C PRO A 502 -12.81 -13.36 -14.67
N GLY A 503 -12.11 -12.36 -14.12
CA GLY A 503 -11.89 -11.07 -14.73
C GLY A 503 -10.80 -11.07 -15.80
N ARG A 504 -10.37 -9.89 -16.22
CA ARG A 504 -9.31 -9.70 -17.23
C ARG A 504 -7.97 -10.27 -16.74
N GLY A 505 -7.30 -11.06 -17.56
CA GLY A 505 -6.03 -11.70 -17.20
C GLY A 505 -6.15 -12.81 -16.17
N GLN A 506 -7.38 -13.20 -15.81
CA GLN A 506 -7.65 -14.23 -14.80
C GLN A 506 -8.19 -15.52 -15.46
N VAL A 507 -8.05 -16.61 -14.74
CA VAL A 507 -8.64 -17.89 -15.14
C VAL A 507 -9.49 -18.46 -14.00
N LEU A 508 -10.63 -19.05 -14.33
CA LEU A 508 -11.41 -19.84 -13.41
C LEU A 508 -10.88 -21.25 -13.41
N VAL A 509 -10.42 -21.69 -12.25
CA VAL A 509 -9.91 -23.04 -12.04
C VAL A 509 -10.95 -23.89 -11.33
N ARG A 510 -11.31 -25.03 -11.90
CA ARG A 510 -12.02 -26.08 -11.20
C ARG A 510 -11.05 -26.81 -10.29
N VAL A 511 -11.08 -26.44 -9.02
CA VAL A 511 -10.13 -26.94 -8.01
C VAL A 511 -10.30 -28.44 -7.80
N LYS A 512 -9.20 -29.15 -7.78
CA LYS A 512 -9.11 -30.59 -7.48
C LYS A 512 -8.55 -30.84 -6.10
N ALA A 513 -7.60 -30.02 -5.70
CA ALA A 513 -6.99 -30.06 -4.38
C ALA A 513 -6.48 -28.67 -4.00
N THR A 514 -6.42 -28.38 -2.70
CA THR A 514 -5.85 -27.16 -2.12
C THR A 514 -4.96 -27.53 -0.93
N GLY A 515 -3.84 -26.86 -0.77
CA GLY A 515 -2.93 -27.08 0.35
C GLY A 515 -3.33 -26.24 1.56
N VAL A 516 -3.12 -26.78 2.76
CA VAL A 516 -3.41 -26.09 4.03
C VAL A 516 -2.13 -25.56 4.66
N ASN A 517 -2.14 -24.29 5.06
CA ASN A 517 -1.02 -23.57 5.61
C ASN A 517 -1.29 -22.99 7.00
N PRO A 518 -0.26 -22.65 7.79
CA PRO A 518 -0.43 -21.91 9.03
C PRO A 518 -1.21 -20.61 8.84
N LEU A 519 -1.07 -19.94 7.71
CA LEU A 519 -1.79 -18.72 7.38
C LEU A 519 -3.32 -18.90 7.45
N ASP A 520 -3.85 -20.03 7.01
CA ASP A 520 -5.29 -20.29 6.96
C ASP A 520 -5.95 -20.22 8.34
N TRP A 521 -5.37 -20.88 9.35
CA TRP A 521 -5.90 -20.78 10.71
C TRP A 521 -5.54 -19.45 11.40
N MET A 522 -4.42 -18.80 11.04
CA MET A 522 -4.10 -17.45 11.54
C MET A 522 -5.11 -16.41 11.04
N VAL A 523 -5.51 -16.51 9.79
CA VAL A 523 -6.59 -15.69 9.22
C VAL A 523 -7.92 -16.03 9.92
N ALA A 524 -8.27 -17.30 10.07
CA ALA A 524 -9.52 -17.70 10.73
C ALA A 524 -9.59 -17.22 12.20
N GLU A 525 -8.47 -17.21 12.92
CA GLU A 525 -8.37 -16.65 14.28
C GLU A 525 -8.35 -15.11 14.30
N GLY A 526 -8.20 -14.44 13.15
CA GLY A 526 -8.06 -12.99 13.07
C GLY A 526 -6.67 -12.46 13.44
N LYS A 527 -5.68 -13.35 13.63
CA LYS A 527 -4.29 -12.96 13.96
C LYS A 527 -3.57 -12.24 12.82
N ALA A 528 -4.01 -12.46 11.59
CA ALA A 528 -3.46 -11.81 10.41
C ALA A 528 -4.13 -10.45 10.10
N ARG A 529 -5.15 -10.01 10.83
CA ARG A 529 -5.94 -8.83 10.53
C ARG A 529 -5.17 -7.51 10.50
N SER A 530 -4.06 -7.41 11.17
CA SER A 530 -3.21 -6.21 11.15
C SER A 530 -2.54 -5.97 9.79
N TRP A 531 -2.45 -7.00 8.94
CA TRP A 531 -1.78 -6.95 7.64
C TRP A 531 -2.54 -7.69 6.52
N LEU A 532 -3.57 -8.48 6.85
CA LEU A 532 -4.51 -9.14 5.93
C LEU A 532 -5.92 -9.05 6.51
N ASP A 533 -6.71 -8.07 6.08
CA ASP A 533 -8.10 -7.94 6.47
C ASP A 533 -9.03 -8.36 5.33
N HIS A 534 -9.74 -9.47 5.52
CA HIS A 534 -10.62 -10.04 4.51
C HIS A 534 -12.08 -9.74 4.82
N ARG A 535 -12.88 -9.64 3.76
CA ARG A 535 -14.34 -9.62 3.90
C ARG A 535 -14.87 -10.98 4.28
N LEU A 536 -15.76 -11.00 5.25
CA LEU A 536 -16.50 -12.19 5.63
C LEU A 536 -17.89 -12.20 4.94
N PRO A 537 -18.42 -13.38 4.60
CA PRO A 537 -17.82 -14.70 4.74
C PRO A 537 -16.68 -14.93 3.76
N LEU A 538 -15.55 -15.50 4.22
CA LEU A 538 -14.32 -15.70 3.46
C LEU A 538 -14.09 -17.19 3.18
N THR A 539 -13.77 -17.53 1.93
CA THR A 539 -13.25 -18.84 1.57
C THR A 539 -11.75 -18.90 1.91
N LEU A 540 -11.32 -19.92 2.65
CA LEU A 540 -9.92 -20.11 3.03
C LEU A 540 -9.10 -20.81 1.93
N GLY A 541 -7.77 -20.93 2.15
CA GLY A 541 -6.83 -21.64 1.27
C GLY A 541 -6.34 -20.79 0.10
N TRP A 542 -5.03 -20.50 0.03
CA TRP A 542 -4.47 -19.64 -1.03
C TRP A 542 -3.49 -20.36 -1.94
N GLU A 543 -3.57 -21.69 -2.02
CA GLU A 543 -2.86 -22.45 -3.03
C GLU A 543 -3.74 -23.57 -3.57
N LEU A 544 -3.58 -23.90 -4.83
CA LEU A 544 -4.43 -24.86 -5.50
C LEU A 544 -3.69 -25.71 -6.54
N ALA A 545 -4.34 -26.82 -6.90
CA ALA A 545 -4.14 -27.52 -8.16
C ALA A 545 -5.50 -27.92 -8.74
N GLY A 546 -5.68 -27.69 -10.04
CA GLY A 546 -6.98 -27.89 -10.68
C GLY A 546 -6.91 -27.82 -12.18
N ILE A 547 -8.05 -27.63 -12.81
CA ILE A 547 -8.23 -27.63 -14.27
C ILE A 547 -8.83 -26.29 -14.67
N VAL A 548 -8.25 -25.64 -15.67
CA VAL A 548 -8.77 -24.40 -16.23
C VAL A 548 -10.15 -24.65 -16.84
N GLU A 549 -11.16 -24.02 -16.29
CA GLU A 549 -12.57 -24.18 -16.65
C GLU A 549 -13.10 -23.03 -17.52
N LYS A 550 -12.61 -21.82 -17.31
CA LYS A 550 -12.97 -20.62 -18.04
C LYS A 550 -11.81 -19.65 -18.09
N LEU A 551 -11.66 -18.95 -19.19
CA LEU A 551 -10.72 -17.85 -19.35
C LEU A 551 -11.46 -16.53 -19.20
N GLY A 552 -10.88 -15.57 -18.50
CA GLY A 552 -11.30 -14.20 -18.51
C GLY A 552 -10.80 -13.47 -19.76
N ASP A 553 -11.22 -12.22 -19.93
CA ASP A 553 -10.77 -11.40 -21.05
C ASP A 553 -9.23 -11.23 -20.98
N ASP A 554 -8.58 -11.26 -22.14
CA ASP A 554 -7.12 -11.16 -22.30
C ASP A 554 -6.29 -12.26 -21.60
N ALA A 555 -6.89 -13.27 -21.00
CA ALA A 555 -6.18 -14.44 -20.50
C ALA A 555 -5.81 -15.34 -21.69
N GLY A 556 -4.52 -15.51 -21.95
CA GLY A 556 -4.02 -16.26 -23.12
C GLY A 556 -2.88 -17.24 -22.81
N ARG A 557 -2.43 -17.27 -21.56
CA ARG A 557 -1.32 -18.13 -21.14
C ARG A 557 -1.71 -19.62 -21.04
N PHE A 558 -2.98 -19.88 -20.74
CA PHE A 558 -3.54 -21.21 -20.61
C PHE A 558 -4.68 -21.46 -21.61
N LYS A 559 -5.05 -22.74 -21.73
CA LYS A 559 -6.21 -23.19 -22.51
C LYS A 559 -7.21 -23.89 -21.59
N LEU A 560 -8.47 -23.93 -22.03
CA LEU A 560 -9.49 -24.74 -21.34
C LEU A 560 -9.04 -26.21 -21.25
N GLY A 561 -9.13 -26.76 -20.05
CA GLY A 561 -8.70 -28.13 -19.76
C GLY A 561 -7.27 -28.29 -19.31
N ASP A 562 -6.44 -27.24 -19.36
CA ASP A 562 -5.07 -27.29 -18.83
C ASP A 562 -5.08 -27.61 -17.34
N GLU A 563 -4.21 -28.52 -16.93
CA GLU A 563 -3.97 -28.82 -15.52
C GLU A 563 -2.95 -27.81 -14.96
N VAL A 564 -3.37 -27.05 -13.97
CA VAL A 564 -2.59 -25.95 -13.39
C VAL A 564 -2.42 -26.11 -11.88
N PHE A 565 -1.39 -25.47 -11.34
CA PHE A 565 -1.18 -25.29 -9.90
C PHE A 565 -0.64 -23.89 -9.63
N GLY A 566 -0.88 -23.35 -8.44
CA GLY A 566 -0.39 -22.01 -8.12
C GLY A 566 -0.81 -21.51 -6.77
N MET A 567 -0.29 -20.34 -6.45
CA MET A 567 -0.65 -19.57 -5.26
C MET A 567 -1.59 -18.43 -5.68
N LEU A 568 -2.65 -18.22 -4.93
CA LEU A 568 -3.57 -17.11 -5.13
C LEU A 568 -3.11 -15.88 -4.33
N HIS A 569 -3.57 -14.70 -4.73
CA HIS A 569 -3.40 -13.49 -3.93
C HIS A 569 -4.07 -13.62 -2.57
N LEU A 570 -3.33 -13.27 -1.51
CA LEU A 570 -3.79 -13.42 -0.14
C LEU A 570 -4.98 -12.51 0.24
N SER A 571 -5.24 -11.45 -0.52
CA SER A 571 -6.31 -10.48 -0.24
C SER A 571 -7.71 -10.91 -0.69
N GLY A 572 -7.83 -11.97 -1.51
CA GLY A 572 -9.10 -12.45 -2.07
C GLY A 572 -9.65 -13.71 -1.39
N ASP A 573 -10.81 -14.17 -1.90
CA ASP A 573 -11.34 -15.52 -1.56
C ASP A 573 -10.33 -16.59 -1.99
N GLY A 574 -10.19 -17.60 -1.18
CA GLY A 574 -9.24 -18.70 -1.39
C GLY A 574 -9.81 -19.86 -2.21
N ALA A 575 -9.04 -20.95 -2.24
CA ALA A 575 -9.27 -22.13 -3.06
C ALA A 575 -9.88 -23.32 -2.32
N ASP A 576 -10.25 -23.19 -1.05
CA ASP A 576 -10.96 -24.24 -0.30
C ASP A 576 -12.43 -24.36 -0.79
N ALA A 577 -12.59 -24.51 -2.11
CA ALA A 577 -13.86 -24.50 -2.82
C ALA A 577 -13.80 -25.34 -4.12
N GLU A 578 -14.95 -25.58 -4.74
CA GLU A 578 -15.03 -26.30 -6.02
C GLU A 578 -14.43 -25.50 -7.19
N PHE A 579 -14.44 -24.18 -7.09
CA PHE A 579 -13.86 -23.27 -8.07
C PHE A 579 -13.16 -22.11 -7.37
N ALA A 580 -12.07 -21.65 -7.98
CA ALA A 580 -11.35 -20.46 -7.56
C ALA A 580 -10.90 -19.66 -8.80
N VAL A 581 -10.75 -18.35 -8.65
CA VAL A 581 -10.18 -17.48 -9.67
C VAL A 581 -8.74 -17.15 -9.27
N GLY A 582 -7.82 -17.24 -10.24
CA GLY A 582 -6.43 -16.84 -10.07
C GLY A 582 -5.94 -16.04 -11.27
N ASP A 583 -5.00 -15.14 -11.02
CA ASP A 583 -4.32 -14.43 -12.10
C ASP A 583 -3.46 -15.41 -12.89
N GLU A 584 -3.54 -15.39 -14.23
CA GLU A 584 -2.82 -16.36 -15.05
C GLU A 584 -1.29 -16.28 -14.87
N ILE A 585 -0.78 -15.11 -14.46
CA ILE A 585 0.65 -14.92 -14.23
C ILE A 585 1.15 -15.62 -12.96
N ASP A 586 0.25 -15.92 -12.02
CA ASP A 586 0.56 -16.54 -10.72
C ASP A 586 0.46 -18.07 -10.74
N LEU A 587 -0.06 -18.61 -11.84
CA LEU A 587 -0.24 -20.04 -12.04
C LEU A 587 0.81 -20.60 -12.99
N ALA A 588 1.05 -21.92 -12.90
CA ALA A 588 1.87 -22.68 -13.81
C ALA A 588 1.18 -23.99 -14.22
N LEU A 589 1.61 -24.59 -15.33
CA LEU A 589 1.19 -25.95 -15.69
C LEU A 589 1.64 -26.94 -14.63
N LYS A 590 0.72 -27.80 -14.23
CA LYS A 590 1.00 -28.83 -13.22
C LYS A 590 2.09 -29.80 -13.72
N PRO A 591 3.09 -30.11 -12.89
CA PRO A 591 4.08 -31.16 -13.24
C PRO A 591 3.40 -32.44 -13.69
N SER A 592 3.89 -33.02 -14.80
CA SER A 592 3.23 -34.14 -15.48
C SER A 592 3.17 -35.41 -14.64
N GLY A 593 4.20 -35.64 -13.80
CA GLY A 593 4.33 -36.79 -12.92
C GLY A 593 3.51 -36.75 -11.64
N LEU A 594 2.85 -35.61 -11.33
CA LEU A 594 2.13 -35.44 -10.08
C LEU A 594 0.61 -35.56 -10.24
N ASP A 595 -0.05 -36.14 -9.23
CA ASP A 595 -1.48 -35.98 -9.04
C ASP A 595 -1.82 -34.61 -8.44
N PHE A 596 -3.11 -34.20 -8.44
CA PHE A 596 -3.54 -32.90 -7.95
C PHE A 596 -3.23 -32.66 -6.45
N PRO A 597 -3.41 -33.64 -5.55
CA PRO A 597 -3.03 -33.45 -4.15
C PRO A 597 -1.53 -33.18 -3.95
N ALA A 598 -0.67 -33.88 -4.67
CA ALA A 598 0.76 -33.64 -4.59
C ALA A 598 1.15 -32.29 -5.20
N ALA A 599 0.51 -31.90 -6.29
CA ALA A 599 0.73 -30.58 -6.91
C ALA A 599 0.25 -29.43 -6.03
N ALA A 600 -0.90 -29.56 -5.36
CA ALA A 600 -1.44 -28.55 -4.44
C ALA A 600 -0.60 -28.35 -3.17
N ALA A 601 0.29 -29.28 -2.85
CA ALA A 601 1.18 -29.20 -1.70
C ALA A 601 2.44 -28.33 -1.94
N ILE A 602 2.63 -27.83 -3.16
CA ILE A 602 3.88 -27.18 -3.59
C ILE A 602 3.86 -25.66 -3.46
N PRO A 603 2.86 -24.91 -3.96
CA PRO A 603 3.02 -23.51 -4.32
C PRO A 603 3.54 -22.63 -3.19
N ILE A 604 2.81 -22.51 -2.09
CA ILE A 604 3.22 -21.62 -0.97
C ILE A 604 4.53 -22.14 -0.35
N GLY A 605 4.65 -23.43 -0.10
CA GLY A 605 5.84 -23.99 0.54
C GLY A 605 7.12 -23.76 -0.27
N ALA A 606 7.07 -24.03 -1.58
CA ALA A 606 8.20 -23.90 -2.47
C ALA A 606 8.54 -22.45 -2.83
N LEU A 607 7.54 -21.61 -3.06
CA LEU A 607 7.77 -20.18 -3.28
C LEU A 607 8.37 -19.51 -2.04
N THR A 608 7.84 -19.78 -0.85
CA THR A 608 8.41 -19.26 0.40
C THR A 608 9.87 -19.69 0.57
N ALA A 609 10.16 -20.97 0.39
CA ALA A 609 11.52 -21.50 0.51
C ALA A 609 12.46 -20.84 -0.51
N HIS A 610 12.03 -20.73 -1.75
CA HIS A 610 12.84 -20.13 -2.82
C HIS A 610 13.09 -18.64 -2.56
N GLN A 611 12.06 -17.85 -2.26
CA GLN A 611 12.18 -16.41 -1.99
C GLN A 611 13.05 -16.17 -0.75
N ALA A 612 12.93 -17.00 0.29
CA ALA A 612 13.76 -16.89 1.48
C ALA A 612 15.24 -17.19 1.21
N LEU A 613 15.53 -18.27 0.50
CA LEU A 613 16.91 -18.71 0.29
C LEU A 613 17.65 -17.90 -0.77
N PHE A 614 16.97 -17.55 -1.88
CA PHE A 614 17.66 -16.99 -3.03
C PHE A 614 17.38 -15.49 -3.25
N ASP A 615 16.18 -14.99 -2.92
CA ASP A 615 15.88 -13.58 -3.10
C ASP A 615 16.26 -12.76 -1.86
N ALA A 616 16.03 -13.30 -0.63
CA ALA A 616 16.35 -12.61 0.61
C ALA A 616 17.74 -12.93 1.18
N ALA A 617 18.11 -14.21 1.20
CA ALA A 617 19.39 -14.63 1.75
C ALA A 617 20.53 -14.64 0.72
N GLU A 618 20.21 -14.64 -0.57
CA GLU A 618 21.20 -14.73 -1.67
C GLU A 618 22.15 -15.94 -1.50
N LEU A 619 21.62 -17.08 -1.05
CA LEU A 619 22.36 -18.29 -0.75
C LEU A 619 23.24 -18.71 -1.93
N GLN A 620 24.54 -18.93 -1.69
CA GLN A 620 25.50 -19.36 -2.70
C GLN A 620 25.90 -20.82 -2.51
N ALA A 621 26.32 -21.46 -3.60
CA ALA A 621 26.87 -22.81 -3.55
C ALA A 621 28.09 -22.85 -2.60
N GLY A 622 28.18 -23.91 -1.80
CA GLY A 622 29.24 -24.09 -0.78
C GLY A 622 28.97 -23.42 0.56
N GLN A 623 27.97 -22.51 0.66
CA GLN A 623 27.58 -21.97 1.94
C GLN A 623 26.81 -22.99 2.80
N THR A 624 26.77 -22.75 4.12
CA THR A 624 26.06 -23.58 5.08
C THR A 624 24.75 -22.91 5.49
N VAL A 625 23.63 -23.61 5.31
CA VAL A 625 22.29 -23.16 5.74
C VAL A 625 21.75 -24.03 6.87
N LEU A 626 21.28 -23.39 7.93
CA LEU A 626 20.51 -24.03 8.99
C LEU A 626 19.02 -23.77 8.75
N ILE A 627 18.25 -24.86 8.61
CA ILE A 627 16.82 -24.80 8.36
C ILE A 627 16.07 -25.35 9.58
N HIS A 628 15.36 -24.47 10.27
CA HIS A 628 14.47 -24.88 11.36
C HIS A 628 13.18 -25.50 10.81
N ALA A 629 12.56 -26.41 11.57
CA ALA A 629 11.38 -27.17 11.15
C ALA A 629 11.55 -27.79 9.75
N ALA A 630 12.70 -28.37 9.48
CA ALA A 630 13.11 -28.89 8.16
C ALA A 630 12.17 -29.97 7.59
N ALA A 631 11.39 -30.66 8.42
CA ALA A 631 10.39 -31.65 8.01
C ALA A 631 9.02 -31.04 7.64
N GLY A 632 8.80 -29.74 7.89
CA GLY A 632 7.54 -29.04 7.60
C GLY A 632 7.34 -28.68 6.13
N GLY A 633 6.22 -28.04 5.79
CA GLY A 633 5.86 -27.72 4.41
C GLY A 633 6.87 -26.82 3.70
N VAL A 634 7.35 -25.75 4.33
CA VAL A 634 8.41 -24.87 3.80
C VAL A 634 9.78 -25.50 3.96
N GLY A 635 10.08 -26.06 5.16
CA GLY A 635 11.41 -26.61 5.48
C GLY A 635 11.82 -27.73 4.53
N SER A 636 10.91 -28.63 4.19
CA SER A 636 11.18 -29.76 3.28
C SER A 636 11.51 -29.32 1.85
N MET A 637 10.88 -28.22 1.39
CA MET A 637 11.22 -27.61 0.10
C MET A 637 12.56 -26.88 0.17
N ALA A 638 12.80 -26.15 1.27
CA ALA A 638 14.05 -25.41 1.48
C ALA A 638 15.26 -26.34 1.52
N VAL A 639 15.17 -27.49 2.20
CA VAL A 639 16.24 -28.53 2.23
C VAL A 639 16.61 -28.95 0.80
N GLN A 640 15.63 -29.32 0.00
CA GLN A 640 15.86 -29.83 -1.35
C GLN A 640 16.38 -28.71 -2.29
N LEU A 641 15.81 -27.52 -2.24
CA LEU A 641 16.26 -26.38 -3.04
C LEU A 641 17.70 -25.96 -2.70
N ALA A 642 18.03 -25.84 -1.42
CA ALA A 642 19.38 -25.52 -0.98
C ALA A 642 20.40 -26.60 -1.39
N LYS A 643 20.02 -27.87 -1.26
CA LYS A 643 20.87 -28.99 -1.67
C LYS A 643 21.09 -29.02 -3.17
N ALA A 644 20.04 -28.81 -3.97
CA ALA A 644 20.13 -28.73 -5.42
C ALA A 644 21.01 -27.57 -5.90
N HIS A 645 21.06 -26.49 -5.10
CA HIS A 645 21.92 -25.31 -5.35
C HIS A 645 23.39 -25.52 -4.93
N GLY A 646 23.72 -26.65 -4.26
CA GLY A 646 25.07 -26.95 -3.84
C GLY A 646 25.46 -26.41 -2.45
N ALA A 647 24.49 -26.04 -1.62
CA ALA A 647 24.75 -25.64 -0.24
C ALA A 647 24.93 -26.88 0.68
N ARG A 648 25.61 -26.66 1.82
CA ARG A 648 25.61 -27.59 2.95
C ARG A 648 24.38 -27.31 3.81
N VAL A 649 23.57 -28.34 4.01
CA VAL A 649 22.27 -28.20 4.67
C VAL A 649 22.25 -28.87 6.02
N ILE A 650 21.94 -28.10 7.07
CA ILE A 650 21.72 -28.57 8.43
C ILE A 650 20.23 -28.38 8.74
N GLY A 651 19.54 -29.43 9.14
CA GLY A 651 18.10 -29.41 9.39
C GLY A 651 17.75 -29.75 10.85
N THR A 652 16.85 -28.97 11.46
CA THR A 652 16.26 -29.31 12.76
C THR A 652 14.89 -29.93 12.58
N ALA A 653 14.63 -31.03 13.26
CA ALA A 653 13.34 -31.70 13.34
C ALA A 653 13.17 -32.39 14.70
N SER A 654 12.11 -33.14 14.93
CA SER A 654 11.96 -33.95 16.15
C SER A 654 11.43 -35.34 15.85
N GLY A 655 11.99 -36.30 16.56
CA GLY A 655 11.64 -37.72 16.44
C GLY A 655 12.30 -38.41 15.26
N THR A 656 12.52 -39.70 15.41
CA THR A 656 13.30 -40.54 14.49
C THR A 656 12.78 -40.47 13.05
N ASP A 657 11.46 -40.48 12.86
CA ASP A 657 10.86 -40.49 11.52
C ASP A 657 11.13 -39.23 10.75
N HIS A 658 10.98 -38.03 11.40
CA HIS A 658 11.27 -36.74 10.77
C HIS A 658 12.76 -36.54 10.55
N ILE A 659 13.62 -36.96 11.47
CA ILE A 659 15.09 -36.94 11.29
C ILE A 659 15.49 -37.77 10.09
N ASN A 660 14.97 -38.99 9.96
CA ASN A 660 15.24 -39.85 8.81
C ASN A 660 14.68 -39.26 7.52
N LEU A 661 13.51 -38.61 7.59
CA LEU A 661 12.89 -37.93 6.45
C LEU A 661 13.78 -36.81 5.91
N ILE A 662 14.20 -35.86 6.76
CA ILE A 662 15.00 -34.72 6.30
C ILE A 662 16.40 -35.15 5.80
N ARG A 663 16.97 -36.24 6.37
CA ARG A 663 18.21 -36.85 5.84
C ARG A 663 18.00 -37.39 4.43
N LYS A 664 16.87 -38.06 4.16
CA LYS A 664 16.51 -38.55 2.80
C LYS A 664 16.22 -37.41 1.83
N LEU A 665 15.84 -36.20 2.31
CA LEU A 665 15.64 -35.03 1.46
C LEU A 665 16.94 -34.30 1.11
N GLY A 666 18.08 -34.63 1.76
CA GLY A 666 19.36 -34.06 1.43
C GLY A 666 20.00 -33.24 2.55
N CYS A 667 19.52 -33.27 3.78
CA CYS A 667 20.28 -32.69 4.89
C CYS A 667 21.59 -33.43 5.07
N ASP A 668 22.70 -32.71 5.09
CA ASP A 668 24.03 -33.23 5.39
C ASP A 668 24.15 -33.55 6.88
N GLU A 669 23.51 -32.73 7.73
CA GLU A 669 23.43 -32.94 9.17
C GLU A 669 21.98 -32.70 9.67
N THR A 670 21.61 -33.45 10.70
CA THR A 670 20.29 -33.41 11.28
C THR A 670 20.35 -33.29 12.79
N ILE A 671 19.54 -32.41 13.36
CA ILE A 671 19.50 -32.13 14.81
C ILE A 671 18.08 -32.40 15.32
N ASP A 672 17.98 -33.32 16.29
CA ASP A 672 16.71 -33.48 17.03
C ASP A 672 16.66 -32.43 18.14
N TYR A 673 15.84 -31.39 17.94
CA TYR A 673 15.72 -30.24 18.86
C TYR A 673 15.12 -30.60 20.23
N LYS A 674 14.53 -31.80 20.39
CA LYS A 674 14.04 -32.29 21.69
C LYS A 674 15.14 -32.85 22.59
N THR A 675 16.22 -33.32 21.98
CA THR A 675 17.35 -33.94 22.70
C THR A 675 18.63 -33.10 22.65
N THR A 676 18.75 -32.24 21.66
CA THR A 676 19.98 -31.47 21.37
C THR A 676 19.64 -30.00 21.15
N ARG A 677 20.32 -29.13 21.86
CA ARG A 677 20.30 -27.69 21.58
C ARG A 677 21.16 -27.42 20.35
N PHE A 678 20.60 -26.89 19.30
CA PHE A 678 21.33 -26.67 18.05
C PHE A 678 22.48 -25.68 18.22
N GLU A 679 22.34 -24.69 19.11
CA GLU A 679 23.37 -23.71 19.41
C GLU A 679 24.61 -24.30 20.15
N ASP A 680 24.51 -25.48 20.71
CA ASP A 680 25.66 -26.20 21.27
C ASP A 680 26.38 -27.08 20.25
N TYR A 681 25.70 -27.31 19.09
CA TYR A 681 26.13 -28.26 18.07
C TYR A 681 26.70 -27.61 16.81
N VAL A 682 26.14 -26.44 16.38
CA VAL A 682 26.52 -25.76 15.13
C VAL A 682 27.11 -24.38 15.38
N ARG A 683 28.03 -23.94 14.49
CA ARG A 683 28.67 -22.62 14.45
C ARG A 683 28.92 -22.20 13.01
N ASP A 684 29.19 -20.92 12.83
CA ASP A 684 29.63 -20.34 11.56
C ASP A 684 28.64 -20.54 10.40
N ILE A 685 27.33 -20.45 10.71
CA ILE A 685 26.25 -20.62 9.74
C ILE A 685 26.15 -19.36 8.86
N ASP A 686 26.09 -19.55 7.54
CA ASP A 686 25.91 -18.45 6.59
C ASP A 686 24.48 -17.93 6.58
N VAL A 687 23.51 -18.84 6.54
CA VAL A 687 22.08 -18.55 6.41
C VAL A 687 21.28 -19.34 7.43
N VAL A 688 20.38 -18.72 8.15
CA VAL A 688 19.35 -19.38 8.95
C VAL A 688 17.98 -19.10 8.33
N LEU A 689 17.22 -20.14 8.02
CA LEU A 689 15.80 -20.04 7.70
C LEU A 689 14.98 -20.43 8.92
N ASP A 690 14.23 -19.47 9.46
CA ASP A 690 13.43 -19.68 10.66
C ASP A 690 11.93 -19.46 10.44
N PRO A 691 11.15 -20.54 10.25
CA PRO A 691 9.69 -20.50 10.18
C PRO A 691 9.00 -20.59 11.56
N LEU A 692 9.73 -20.50 12.67
CA LEU A 692 9.21 -20.72 14.02
C LEU A 692 9.03 -19.44 14.81
N GLY A 693 9.98 -18.49 14.74
CA GLY A 693 9.96 -17.24 15.48
C GLY A 693 10.36 -17.34 16.96
N ALA A 694 10.13 -16.27 17.73
CA ALA A 694 10.33 -16.20 19.18
C ALA A 694 11.71 -16.65 19.68
N ASP A 695 11.77 -17.71 20.49
CA ASP A 695 13.03 -18.19 21.11
C ASP A 695 14.03 -18.72 20.09
N SER A 696 13.57 -19.31 18.97
CA SER A 696 14.46 -19.82 17.91
C SER A 696 15.25 -18.70 17.25
N HIS A 697 14.64 -17.52 16.98
CA HIS A 697 15.34 -16.34 16.47
C HIS A 697 16.52 -15.96 17.38
N ARG A 698 16.24 -15.74 18.68
CA ARG A 698 17.27 -15.30 19.66
C ARG A 698 18.44 -16.28 19.72
N ARG A 699 18.18 -17.57 19.75
CA ARG A 699 19.19 -18.61 19.81
C ARG A 699 19.97 -18.73 18.51
N SER A 700 19.34 -18.47 17.37
CA SER A 700 19.95 -18.55 16.04
C SER A 700 21.02 -17.48 15.83
N PHE A 701 20.89 -16.28 16.40
CA PHE A 701 21.94 -15.25 16.32
C PHE A 701 23.28 -15.71 16.87
N ALA A 702 23.30 -16.63 17.84
CA ALA A 702 24.55 -17.16 18.44
C ALA A 702 25.34 -18.10 17.51
N VAL A 703 24.74 -18.63 16.47
CA VAL A 703 25.35 -19.62 15.56
C VAL A 703 25.66 -19.08 14.17
N ILE A 704 25.09 -17.89 13.82
CA ILE A 704 25.32 -17.25 12.52
C ILE A 704 26.70 -16.56 12.57
N LYS A 705 27.48 -16.73 11.52
CA LYS A 705 28.76 -16.02 11.37
C LYS A 705 28.55 -14.52 11.15
N LYS A 706 29.52 -13.68 11.47
CA LYS A 706 29.49 -12.26 11.14
C LYS A 706 29.26 -12.05 9.64
N GLY A 707 28.31 -11.20 9.28
CA GLY A 707 27.89 -10.96 7.89
C GLY A 707 26.91 -11.98 7.32
N GLY A 708 26.60 -13.07 8.07
CA GLY A 708 25.54 -14.01 7.70
C GLY A 708 24.13 -13.41 7.89
N ILE A 709 23.10 -14.19 7.60
CA ILE A 709 21.70 -13.71 7.61
C ILE A 709 20.74 -14.70 8.26
N LEU A 710 19.77 -14.16 9.00
CA LEU A 710 18.57 -14.85 9.46
C LEU A 710 17.37 -14.38 8.63
N VAL A 711 16.66 -15.33 8.00
CA VAL A 711 15.40 -15.07 7.30
C VAL A 711 14.25 -15.66 8.09
N ALA A 712 13.38 -14.81 8.56
CA ALA A 712 12.20 -15.13 9.35
C ALA A 712 10.93 -15.18 8.49
N LEU A 713 9.94 -16.01 8.88
CA LEU A 713 8.69 -16.18 8.16
C LEU A 713 7.41 -15.81 8.96
N LEU A 714 7.50 -15.71 10.28
CA LEU A 714 6.32 -15.53 11.14
C LEU A 714 6.28 -14.22 11.90
N GLU A 715 7.43 -13.70 12.27
CA GLU A 715 7.55 -12.47 13.05
C GLU A 715 8.85 -11.73 12.70
N GLU A 716 8.85 -10.42 12.85
CA GLU A 716 10.03 -9.59 12.63
C GLU A 716 11.15 -9.98 13.61
N PRO A 717 12.36 -10.28 13.09
CA PRO A 717 13.49 -10.57 13.94
C PRO A 717 13.98 -9.31 14.68
N ARG A 718 14.49 -9.51 15.91
CA ARG A 718 15.07 -8.47 16.75
C ARG A 718 16.30 -7.84 16.08
N GLN A 719 16.14 -6.65 15.52
CA GLN A 719 17.21 -5.92 14.82
C GLN A 719 18.35 -5.46 15.75
N ASP A 720 18.06 -5.27 17.05
CA ASP A 720 19.07 -4.99 18.07
C ASP A 720 20.03 -6.18 18.27
N LEU A 721 19.48 -7.40 18.41
CA LEU A 721 20.29 -8.61 18.53
C LEU A 721 21.06 -8.92 17.26
N ALA A 722 20.46 -8.68 16.09
CA ALA A 722 21.14 -8.84 14.81
C ALA A 722 22.39 -7.94 14.72
N ARG A 723 22.23 -6.65 15.09
CA ARG A 723 23.37 -5.69 15.14
C ARG A 723 24.45 -6.09 16.14
N GLU A 724 24.06 -6.48 17.35
CA GLU A 724 25.02 -6.93 18.38
C GLU A 724 25.83 -8.14 17.93
N SER A 725 25.21 -9.05 17.18
CA SER A 725 25.86 -10.26 16.64
C SER A 725 26.62 -9.99 15.33
N GLY A 726 26.47 -8.82 14.70
CA GLY A 726 27.05 -8.49 13.40
C GLY A 726 26.44 -9.31 12.25
N VAL A 727 25.13 -9.59 12.32
CA VAL A 727 24.35 -10.44 11.38
C VAL A 727 23.26 -9.60 10.73
N ARG A 728 22.90 -9.96 9.50
CA ARG A 728 21.69 -9.43 8.85
C ARG A 728 20.47 -10.22 9.34
N ALA A 729 19.31 -9.57 9.44
CA ALA A 729 18.07 -10.26 9.74
C ALA A 729 16.90 -9.60 9.01
N THR A 730 16.04 -10.40 8.40
CA THR A 730 14.87 -9.92 7.68
C THR A 730 13.68 -10.87 7.82
N MET A 731 12.48 -10.37 7.67
CA MET A 731 11.28 -11.17 7.48
C MET A 731 10.81 -11.08 6.03
N ILE A 732 10.26 -12.17 5.51
CA ILE A 732 9.64 -12.17 4.18
C ILE A 732 8.17 -12.58 4.27
N GLY A 733 7.33 -11.96 3.43
CA GLY A 733 6.01 -12.44 3.06
C GLY A 733 6.07 -13.05 1.66
N VAL A 734 5.58 -14.29 1.49
CA VAL A 734 5.56 -14.97 0.19
C VAL A 734 4.66 -14.23 -0.79
N LYS A 735 5.11 -14.14 -2.05
CA LYS A 735 4.34 -13.58 -3.18
C LYS A 735 4.08 -14.66 -4.23
N PRO A 736 2.90 -14.63 -4.88
CA PRO A 736 2.64 -15.47 -6.04
C PRO A 736 3.66 -15.22 -7.15
N ASP A 737 4.07 -16.30 -7.84
CA ASP A 737 5.02 -16.24 -8.96
C ASP A 737 4.89 -17.50 -9.83
N GLY A 738 4.07 -17.45 -10.86
CA GLY A 738 3.82 -18.59 -11.75
C GLY A 738 5.02 -18.93 -12.63
N LYS A 739 5.91 -17.97 -12.94
CA LYS A 739 7.15 -18.26 -13.67
C LYS A 739 8.08 -19.13 -12.83
N ARG A 740 8.27 -18.77 -11.57
CA ARG A 740 9.09 -19.54 -10.63
C ARG A 740 8.49 -20.90 -10.33
N LEU A 741 7.16 -20.98 -10.23
CA LEU A 741 6.48 -22.28 -10.11
C LEU A 741 6.69 -23.18 -11.30
N ALA A 742 6.75 -22.63 -12.53
CA ALA A 742 7.09 -23.44 -13.71
C ALA A 742 8.52 -23.97 -13.66
N GLU A 743 9.49 -23.20 -13.17
CA GLU A 743 10.87 -23.63 -12.95
C GLU A 743 10.94 -24.74 -11.88
N ILE A 744 10.25 -24.58 -10.76
CA ILE A 744 10.11 -25.58 -9.70
C ILE A 744 9.40 -26.83 -10.24
N GLY A 745 8.37 -26.66 -11.05
CA GLY A 745 7.67 -27.75 -11.71
C GLY A 745 8.59 -28.61 -12.59
N LYS A 746 9.49 -27.97 -13.33
CA LYS A 746 10.53 -28.67 -14.10
C LYS A 746 11.52 -29.44 -13.22
N MET A 747 11.92 -28.85 -12.07
CA MET A 747 12.79 -29.60 -11.13
C MET A 747 12.10 -30.84 -10.58
N ILE A 748 10.77 -30.82 -10.45
CA ILE A 748 9.97 -31.96 -10.00
C ILE A 748 9.89 -33.02 -11.12
N ASP A 749 9.62 -32.62 -12.36
CA ASP A 749 9.61 -33.52 -13.52
C ASP A 749 10.99 -34.17 -13.76
N ASP A 750 12.08 -33.49 -13.40
CA ASP A 750 13.47 -33.98 -13.42
C ASP A 750 13.85 -34.82 -12.16
N ASP A 751 12.92 -35.20 -11.28
CA ASP A 751 13.15 -35.89 -10.01
C ASP A 751 14.12 -35.20 -9.01
N LYS A 752 14.41 -33.91 -9.20
CA LYS A 752 15.31 -33.11 -8.34
C LYS A 752 14.63 -32.59 -7.09
N LEU A 753 13.30 -32.52 -7.09
CA LEU A 753 12.49 -32.01 -6.01
C LEU A 753 11.16 -32.77 -5.93
N ARG A 754 10.72 -33.07 -4.72
CA ARG A 754 9.46 -33.81 -4.50
C ARG A 754 8.64 -33.22 -3.37
N PRO A 755 7.31 -33.05 -3.54
CA PRO A 755 6.44 -32.63 -2.47
C PRO A 755 6.26 -33.73 -1.42
N LEU A 756 6.10 -33.30 -0.16
CA LEU A 756 5.75 -34.17 0.94
C LEU A 756 4.30 -33.91 1.35
N VAL A 757 3.44 -34.90 1.15
CA VAL A 757 2.04 -34.85 1.61
C VAL A 757 1.87 -35.79 2.77
N GLN A 758 1.56 -35.28 3.95
CA GLN A 758 1.30 -36.09 5.14
C GLN A 758 -0.10 -36.69 5.13
N GLU A 759 -1.09 -35.84 4.89
CA GLU A 759 -2.51 -36.27 4.91
C GLU A 759 -3.31 -35.59 3.82
N VAL A 760 -4.19 -36.32 3.16
CA VAL A 760 -5.20 -35.79 2.25
C VAL A 760 -6.58 -36.00 2.87
N LEU A 761 -7.27 -34.91 3.13
CA LEU A 761 -8.60 -34.89 3.71
C LEU A 761 -9.64 -34.42 2.67
N PRO A 762 -10.88 -34.88 2.69
CA PRO A 762 -11.93 -34.29 1.88
C PRO A 762 -12.25 -32.85 2.35
N LEU A 763 -12.80 -32.01 1.47
CA LEU A 763 -13.18 -30.62 1.77
C LEU A 763 -14.03 -30.49 3.03
N GLU A 764 -14.92 -31.43 3.26
CA GLU A 764 -15.82 -31.51 4.42
C GLU A 764 -15.05 -31.58 5.76
N HIS A 765 -13.78 -31.95 5.72
CA HIS A 765 -12.89 -32.00 6.88
C HIS A 765 -11.96 -30.76 7.00
N ALA A 766 -12.28 -29.65 6.34
CA ALA A 766 -11.48 -28.43 6.42
C ALA A 766 -11.17 -28.01 7.87
N LYS A 767 -12.17 -28.10 8.78
CA LYS A 767 -11.97 -27.88 10.21
C LYS A 767 -10.84 -28.75 10.79
N LYS A 768 -10.87 -30.05 10.55
CA LYS A 768 -9.82 -30.98 11.01
C LYS A 768 -8.46 -30.62 10.42
N ALA A 769 -8.42 -30.22 9.16
CA ALA A 769 -7.18 -29.83 8.48
C ALA A 769 -6.55 -28.60 9.13
N LEU A 770 -7.36 -27.58 9.48
CA LEU A 770 -6.89 -26.40 10.20
C LEU A 770 -6.38 -26.73 11.61
N GLU A 771 -7.10 -27.60 12.36
CA GLU A 771 -6.67 -28.07 13.68
C GLU A 771 -5.33 -28.82 13.63
N LEU A 772 -5.12 -29.67 12.62
CA LEU A 772 -3.87 -30.39 12.40
C LEU A 772 -2.72 -29.40 12.06
N SER A 773 -2.96 -28.44 11.15
CA SER A 773 -1.98 -27.41 10.81
C SER A 773 -1.60 -26.57 12.04
N ARG A 774 -2.58 -26.22 12.87
CA ARG A 774 -2.38 -25.45 14.11
C ARG A 774 -1.55 -26.20 15.16
N SER A 775 -1.60 -27.52 15.17
CA SER A 775 -0.81 -28.34 16.11
C SER A 775 0.70 -28.18 15.93
N ARG A 776 1.15 -27.69 14.77
CA ARG A 776 2.58 -27.53 14.38
C ARG A 776 3.40 -28.83 14.41
N HIS A 777 2.73 -30.00 14.41
CA HIS A 777 3.36 -31.32 14.40
C HIS A 777 3.11 -32.04 13.07
N VAL A 778 3.31 -31.33 11.96
CA VAL A 778 3.05 -31.85 10.61
C VAL A 778 4.38 -32.11 9.91
N GLY A 779 4.58 -33.33 9.42
CA GLY A 779 5.70 -33.67 8.56
C GLY A 779 5.31 -33.56 7.08
N GLY A 780 5.58 -32.41 6.44
CA GLY A 780 5.10 -32.11 5.10
C GLY A 780 3.84 -31.23 5.08
N LYS A 781 2.94 -31.50 4.15
CA LYS A 781 1.73 -30.70 3.89
C LYS A 781 0.45 -31.48 4.17
N ILE A 782 -0.55 -30.79 4.65
CA ILE A 782 -1.94 -31.24 4.66
C ILE A 782 -2.62 -30.69 3.41
N VAL A 783 -3.44 -31.50 2.76
CA VAL A 783 -4.13 -31.17 1.52
C VAL A 783 -5.63 -31.48 1.66
N LEU A 784 -6.49 -30.57 1.20
CA LEU A 784 -7.92 -30.82 1.03
C LEU A 784 -8.17 -31.30 -0.42
N SER A 785 -8.84 -32.44 -0.57
CA SER A 785 -9.36 -32.92 -1.85
C SER A 785 -10.79 -32.43 -2.03
N ILE A 786 -11.03 -31.74 -3.13
CA ILE A 786 -12.36 -31.20 -3.44
C ILE A 786 -13.33 -32.26 -3.97
N SER A 787 -12.80 -33.36 -4.50
CA SER A 787 -13.61 -34.51 -4.97
C SER A 787 -13.45 -35.71 -4.04
N PRO A 788 -14.53 -36.28 -3.49
CA PRO A 788 -14.49 -37.45 -2.61
C PRO A 788 -13.79 -38.67 -3.26
N ILE A 789 -13.92 -38.81 -4.58
CA ILE A 789 -13.31 -39.92 -5.35
C ILE A 789 -11.80 -39.82 -5.35
N THR A 790 -11.26 -38.59 -5.43
CA THR A 790 -9.81 -38.34 -5.45
C THR A 790 -9.16 -38.68 -4.10
N ALA A 791 -9.81 -38.34 -2.97
CA ALA A 791 -9.31 -38.65 -1.63
C ALA A 791 -9.23 -40.17 -1.36
N ALA A 792 -10.23 -40.92 -1.80
CA ALA A 792 -10.28 -42.37 -1.64
C ALA A 792 -9.21 -43.09 -2.51
N ARG A 793 -8.99 -42.60 -3.74
CA ARG A 793 -8.02 -43.15 -4.68
C ARG A 793 -6.59 -42.89 -4.22
N PHE A 794 -6.31 -41.69 -3.66
CA PHE A 794 -5.03 -41.32 -3.10
C PHE A 794 -4.64 -42.20 -1.88
N ARG A 795 -5.56 -42.43 -0.94
CA ARG A 795 -5.33 -43.35 0.18
C ARG A 795 -4.95 -44.75 -0.29
N LYS A 796 -5.57 -45.22 -1.35
CA LYS A 796 -5.28 -46.53 -1.96
C LYS A 796 -3.90 -46.55 -2.65
N MET A 797 -3.54 -45.46 -3.33
CA MET A 797 -2.23 -45.30 -3.99
C MET A 797 -1.10 -45.08 -2.98
N ALA A 798 -1.28 -44.26 -1.94
CA ALA A 798 -0.30 -44.10 -0.88
C ALA A 798 -0.02 -45.38 -0.12
N ARG A 799 -1.05 -46.22 0.15
CA ARG A 799 -0.88 -47.54 0.75
C ARG A 799 -0.18 -48.53 -0.21
N ARG A 800 -0.38 -48.40 -1.50
CA ARG A 800 0.25 -49.27 -2.50
C ARG A 800 1.72 -48.90 -2.66
N ARG A 801 2.07 -47.59 -2.73
CA ARG A 801 3.46 -47.06 -2.78
C ARG A 801 4.25 -47.42 -1.50
N ASN A 802 3.64 -47.39 -0.33
CA ASN A 802 4.29 -47.84 0.92
C ASN A 802 4.52 -49.34 0.96
N ARG A 803 3.64 -50.16 0.36
CA ARG A 803 3.85 -51.61 0.23
C ARG A 803 4.89 -52.02 -0.84
N GLU A 804 5.00 -51.23 -1.91
CA GLU A 804 5.99 -51.49 -2.96
C GLU A 804 7.41 -50.99 -2.57
N ARG A 805 7.56 -50.24 -1.48
CA ARG A 805 8.84 -49.72 -0.95
C ARG A 805 9.38 -50.49 0.24
N ASP A 806 8.66 -51.47 0.74
CA ASP A 806 9.10 -52.43 1.78
C ASP A 806 8.75 -53.84 1.31
N PRO A 807 9.59 -54.44 0.45
CA PRO A 807 9.39 -55.83 0.00
C PRO A 807 9.78 -56.85 1.06
N GLU A 808 10.40 -56.43 2.17
CA GLU A 808 10.82 -57.33 3.26
C GLU A 808 10.39 -56.77 4.62
N GLY A 809 9.17 -57.10 5.05
CA GLY A 809 8.71 -56.80 6.38
C GLY A 809 7.32 -57.39 6.64
#